data_92d04fbfe96d63a49299288464cd6e1c
#
_entry.id   92d04fbfe96d63a49299288464cd6e1c
#
_cell.length_a   1.000
_cell.length_b   1.000
_cell.length_c   1.000
_cell.angle_alpha   90.00
_cell.angle_beta   90.00
_cell.angle_gamma   90.00
#
_symmetry.space_group_name_H-M   'P 1'
#
loop_
_entity.id
_entity.type
_entity.pdbx_description
1 polymer ?
#
loop_
_entity_poly.entity_id
_entity_poly.type
_entity_poly.pdbx_seq_one_letter_code
_entity_poly.pdbx_strand_id
1 'polypeptide(L)'
;MEFIYSLFIAPIEYLVEFVFLFLRTRFESIGVIGAVLGVSIIINFLALPLYNMADAVKEKERQRQKKLEPRVKRIKAAFKGDEQFMMLSAYYRQNDYNPLYSLKASLSILLEIPFFIAAYNYLSNCSELLGQSFWIFKDLSKPDCLFSVSLFGHDLPVNILPLLMTAINLISSVVYLKESSVQDKVQLFGLSFVFLVLLYNSPAGLVIYWIFNNLFSFCKNVFLKLKLPKKLLYIFFITVLIFAALFFILKRPDSKLIKKVLLLGITLFFILLPVCYKILQKTEFFKKLVSLVFDGNILAEEKKIFYFSCIVLALLLGFVLPASVISTSPIEFSFLGKTDSPLKYILNSLFFYTGLCVLWPVIIFKISDDRVKKILSMLMFTLALSALANAYVFKSDYGNLDCSLKISTDLLNIAKWVHLCAVIFPVVVVVLFLASKRTKIFRHIPSVLIAFCIAECGFSFYKTAFIKKEFNSYKISREKNRYDKASERIKPVFHLSKTQKNVVILFLDRAISSFLPYIMQQFPELEEKYDGFVYYPNCLTFGQSTNIGAPAMLGGYEYTPEEINKRSSELLIDKHNEATLVMPRLFLDAGFDVLVSDVPWANYAWSGDSSAFEKEGINSTWQNGMYSMQYLKSIGKTEENNFDFVCKKQIVNFAMIQALVPVVREFFHYTVDYFRTDSDLSNGFVNNFSTLFFLDLLTDFTSDKNTYTFIGNDVTHNPTKLNAPDYLYQDSSCNDCGKFIPADENELTHYHVNAASIKIIASWLEYLKSNDCYDNTRIIVVSDHGHSVTGNMTRFQDFENPSVPAAMNPLFMVKDFYSHGKIKTDNSFMTNADTLFEAKKDLPVSEYNPFTKQYLVPQKKNGVHIYYGKNWNCTEQKTWKKFELDETNCWIIKDDISKPENWKPISFEMPSLK
;
A
#
# COMPACT_ATOMS: atom_id res chain seq x y z
N MET A 1 -13.92 19.17 -0.56
CA MET A 1 -13.29 19.16 0.77
C MET A 1 -12.05 18.27 0.82
N GLU A 2 -12.06 17.14 0.18
CA GLU A 2 -10.95 16.15 0.15
C GLU A 2 -9.60 16.76 -0.28
N PHE A 3 -9.57 17.58 -1.33
CA PHE A 3 -8.32 18.22 -1.80
C PHE A 3 -7.73 19.23 -0.80
N ILE A 4 -8.59 19.97 -0.09
CA ILE A 4 -8.13 20.91 0.96
C ILE A 4 -7.52 20.08 2.12
N TYR A 5 -8.16 18.99 2.46
CA TYR A 5 -7.65 18.05 3.46
C TYR A 5 -6.27 17.50 3.07
N SER A 6 -6.14 16.95 1.85
CA SER A 6 -4.88 16.41 1.33
C SER A 6 -3.76 17.46 1.28
N LEU A 7 -4.10 18.73 1.07
CA LEU A 7 -3.12 19.83 0.99
C LEU A 7 -2.64 20.31 2.37
N PHE A 8 -3.57 20.49 3.33
CA PHE A 8 -3.26 21.16 4.60
C PHE A 8 -3.07 20.19 5.77
N ILE A 9 -3.85 19.12 5.83
CA ILE A 9 -3.97 18.27 7.02
C ILE A 9 -3.24 16.94 6.82
N ALA A 10 -3.47 16.26 5.71
CA ALA A 10 -2.90 14.95 5.45
C ALA A 10 -1.36 14.88 5.60
N PRO A 11 -0.56 15.88 5.19
CA PRO A 11 0.89 15.84 5.42
C PRO A 11 1.28 15.83 6.90
N ILE A 12 0.49 16.52 7.75
CA ILE A 12 0.73 16.53 9.21
C ILE A 12 0.24 15.23 9.83
N GLU A 13 -0.91 14.73 9.43
CA GLU A 13 -1.47 13.45 9.86
C GLU A 13 -0.50 12.31 9.55
N TYR A 14 0.07 12.28 8.35
CA TYR A 14 1.10 11.34 7.95
C TYR A 14 2.35 11.41 8.85
N LEU A 15 2.76 12.61 9.25
CA LEU A 15 3.87 12.79 10.18
C LEU A 15 3.52 12.23 11.58
N VAL A 16 2.30 12.47 12.06
CA VAL A 16 1.79 11.93 13.35
C VAL A 16 1.80 10.40 13.30
N GLU A 17 1.26 9.82 12.24
CA GLU A 17 1.23 8.37 12.00
C GLU A 17 2.65 7.79 11.95
N PHE A 18 3.54 8.39 11.16
CA PHE A 18 4.93 7.95 11.04
C PHE A 18 5.63 7.90 12.39
N VAL A 19 5.51 8.97 13.19
CA VAL A 19 6.11 9.03 14.53
C VAL A 19 5.53 7.96 15.45
N PHE A 20 4.22 7.76 15.43
CA PHE A 20 3.55 6.75 16.25
C PHE A 20 4.04 5.34 15.90
N LEU A 21 3.99 4.98 14.62
CA LEU A 21 4.42 3.66 14.12
C LEU A 21 5.92 3.43 14.35
N PHE A 22 6.75 4.45 14.13
CA PHE A 22 8.18 4.39 14.44
C PHE A 22 8.44 4.05 15.91
N LEU A 23 7.77 4.73 16.82
CA LEU A 23 7.92 4.47 18.26
C LEU A 23 7.39 3.07 18.63
N ARG A 24 6.28 2.68 18.06
CA ARG A 24 5.62 1.40 18.33
C ARG A 24 6.44 0.21 17.83
N THR A 25 6.97 0.29 16.60
CA THR A 25 7.73 -0.80 15.97
C THR A 25 9.17 -0.92 16.51
N ARG A 26 9.80 0.19 16.89
CA ARG A 26 11.20 0.19 17.33
C ARG A 26 11.40 0.11 18.84
N PHE A 27 10.39 0.48 19.60
CA PHE A 27 10.42 0.52 21.08
C PHE A 27 9.20 -0.21 21.65
N GLU A 28 9.02 -1.48 21.30
CA GLU A 28 7.87 -2.31 21.77
C GLU A 28 7.65 -2.22 23.29
N SER A 29 8.75 -2.08 24.06
CA SER A 29 8.71 -2.02 25.54
C SER A 29 8.01 -0.77 26.10
N ILE A 30 7.82 0.29 25.31
CA ILE A 30 7.16 1.53 25.80
C ILE A 30 5.63 1.44 25.73
N GLY A 31 5.09 0.41 25.08
CA GLY A 31 3.65 0.22 24.92
C GLY A 31 2.99 1.33 24.10
N VAL A 32 1.67 1.24 23.94
CA VAL A 32 0.88 2.18 23.14
C VAL A 32 0.87 3.58 23.76
N ILE A 33 0.73 3.70 25.06
CA ILE A 33 0.74 5.00 25.77
C ILE A 33 2.09 5.70 25.64
N GLY A 34 3.18 4.94 25.71
CA GLY A 34 4.52 5.50 25.48
C GLY A 34 4.67 6.03 24.07
N ALA A 35 4.07 5.38 23.09
CA ALA A 35 4.03 5.89 21.71
C ALA A 35 3.20 7.18 21.61
N VAL A 36 2.01 7.23 22.23
CA VAL A 36 1.16 8.45 22.27
C VAL A 36 1.89 9.61 22.94
N LEU A 37 2.57 9.39 24.06
CA LEU A 37 3.42 10.39 24.73
C LEU A 37 4.55 10.85 23.81
N GLY A 38 5.24 9.91 23.19
CA GLY A 38 6.33 10.21 22.25
C GLY A 38 5.88 11.05 21.07
N VAL A 39 4.71 10.74 20.49
CA VAL A 39 4.07 11.55 19.43
C VAL A 39 3.86 12.98 19.93
N SER A 40 3.23 13.15 21.10
CA SER A 40 3.00 14.48 21.67
C SER A 40 4.33 15.26 21.81
N ILE A 41 5.35 14.64 22.37
CA ILE A 41 6.67 15.29 22.56
C ILE A 41 7.32 15.65 21.22
N ILE A 42 7.42 14.70 20.30
CA ILE A 42 8.12 14.88 19.01
C ILE A 42 7.40 15.91 18.15
N ILE A 43 6.09 15.83 18.00
CA ILE A 43 5.31 16.78 17.19
C ILE A 43 5.40 18.19 17.77
N ASN A 44 5.35 18.34 19.10
CA ASN A 44 5.53 19.65 19.73
C ASN A 44 6.94 20.20 19.53
N PHE A 45 7.98 19.37 19.61
CA PHE A 45 9.35 19.83 19.30
C PHE A 45 9.52 20.24 17.84
N LEU A 46 8.93 19.50 16.90
CA LEU A 46 8.95 19.85 15.47
C LEU A 46 8.16 21.13 15.17
N ALA A 47 7.05 21.33 15.84
CA ALA A 47 6.20 22.53 15.69
C ALA A 47 6.74 23.75 16.47
N LEU A 48 7.61 23.54 17.46
CA LEU A 48 8.10 24.61 18.35
C LEU A 48 8.72 25.82 17.60
N PRO A 49 9.60 25.65 16.59
CA PRO A 49 10.11 26.77 15.81
C PRO A 49 8.99 27.57 15.12
N LEU A 50 8.00 26.86 14.56
CA LEU A 50 6.86 27.48 13.89
C LEU A 50 6.02 28.32 14.86
N TYR A 51 5.71 27.78 16.04
CA TYR A 51 4.95 28.49 17.08
C TYR A 51 5.74 29.69 17.63
N ASN A 52 7.02 29.53 17.91
CA ASN A 52 7.85 30.64 18.38
C ASN A 52 7.95 31.79 17.36
N MET A 53 8.03 31.46 16.06
CA MET A 53 8.00 32.47 14.99
C MET A 53 6.64 33.14 14.87
N ALA A 54 5.55 32.40 14.97
CA ALA A 54 4.19 32.94 14.99
C ALA A 54 3.94 33.85 16.21
N ASP A 55 4.43 33.46 17.39
CA ASP A 55 4.36 34.27 18.61
C ASP A 55 5.18 35.56 18.50
N ALA A 56 6.34 35.53 17.86
CA ALA A 56 7.14 36.73 17.60
C ALA A 56 6.42 37.70 16.64
N VAL A 57 5.73 37.20 15.61
CA VAL A 57 4.89 38.00 14.70
C VAL A 57 3.71 38.61 15.47
N LYS A 58 3.04 37.81 16.31
CA LYS A 58 1.94 38.24 17.17
C LYS A 58 2.39 39.36 18.13
N GLU A 59 3.50 39.20 18.81
CA GLU A 59 4.00 40.20 19.77
C GLU A 59 4.40 41.50 19.07
N LYS A 60 5.06 41.42 17.89
CA LYS A 60 5.37 42.58 17.06
C LYS A 60 4.13 43.39 16.68
N GLU A 61 3.07 42.67 16.27
CA GLU A 61 1.81 43.29 15.89
C GLU A 61 1.08 43.90 17.10
N ARG A 62 1.10 43.20 18.25
CA ARG A 62 0.53 43.71 19.51
C ARG A 62 1.22 45.00 19.98
N GLN A 63 2.55 45.07 19.90
CA GLN A 63 3.29 46.29 20.22
C GLN A 63 2.92 47.42 19.28
N ARG A 64 2.70 47.15 18.00
CA ARG A 64 2.24 48.14 17.02
C ARG A 64 0.83 48.63 17.34
N GLN A 65 -0.08 47.77 17.68
CA GLN A 65 -1.42 48.11 18.14
C GLN A 65 -1.40 48.96 19.42
N LYS A 66 -0.62 48.59 20.43
CA LYS A 66 -0.51 49.35 21.67
C LYS A 66 -0.01 50.77 21.44
N LYS A 67 0.85 51.01 20.45
CA LYS A 67 1.32 52.38 20.10
C LYS A 67 0.24 53.21 19.45
N LEU A 68 -0.65 52.59 18.67
CA LEU A 68 -1.74 53.27 17.97
C LEU A 68 -2.98 53.48 18.85
N GLU A 69 -3.21 52.61 19.82
CA GLU A 69 -4.41 52.55 20.65
C GLU A 69 -4.79 53.87 21.36
N PRO A 70 -3.89 54.66 21.96
CA PRO A 70 -4.28 55.89 22.65
C PRO A 70 -4.95 56.90 21.72
N ARG A 71 -4.46 56.99 20.47
CA ARG A 71 -5.00 57.92 19.49
C ARG A 71 -6.30 57.39 18.86
N VAL A 72 -6.38 56.08 18.62
CA VAL A 72 -7.59 55.39 18.19
C VAL A 72 -8.73 55.58 19.20
N LYS A 73 -8.45 55.43 20.51
CA LYS A 73 -9.45 55.71 21.57
C LYS A 73 -9.95 57.14 21.55
N ARG A 74 -9.06 58.11 21.34
CA ARG A 74 -9.43 59.55 21.25
C ARG A 74 -10.32 59.82 20.02
N ILE A 75 -9.97 59.26 18.85
CA ILE A 75 -10.77 59.39 17.64
C ILE A 75 -12.16 58.74 17.83
N LYS A 76 -12.24 57.54 18.41
CA LYS A 76 -13.49 56.88 18.72
C LYS A 76 -14.38 57.63 19.74
N ALA A 77 -13.78 58.37 20.66
CA ALA A 77 -14.48 59.16 21.63
C ALA A 77 -14.99 60.50 21.06
N ALA A 78 -14.24 61.09 20.10
CA ALA A 78 -14.54 62.41 19.54
C ALA A 78 -15.47 62.35 18.33
N PHE A 79 -15.44 61.28 17.53
CA PHE A 79 -16.18 61.17 16.28
C PHE A 79 -17.14 59.98 16.29
N LYS A 80 -18.26 60.04 15.53
CA LYS A 80 -19.23 58.94 15.37
C LYS A 80 -19.59 58.74 13.88
N GLY A 81 -20.11 57.58 13.53
CA GLY A 81 -20.54 57.24 12.18
C GLY A 81 -19.43 57.34 11.12
N ASP A 82 -19.74 57.92 9.97
CA ASP A 82 -18.82 57.99 8.82
C ASP A 82 -17.58 58.83 9.09
N GLU A 83 -17.71 59.91 9.88
CA GLU A 83 -16.56 60.73 10.27
C GLU A 83 -15.56 59.93 11.09
N GLN A 84 -16.03 59.08 12.02
CA GLN A 84 -15.18 58.22 12.80
C GLN A 84 -14.43 57.23 11.89
N PHE A 85 -15.14 56.67 10.92
CA PHE A 85 -14.53 55.74 9.97
C PHE A 85 -13.48 56.41 9.09
N MET A 86 -13.77 57.59 8.56
CA MET A 86 -12.84 58.38 7.74
C MET A 86 -11.58 58.76 8.53
N MET A 87 -11.73 59.27 9.75
CA MET A 87 -10.62 59.66 10.61
C MET A 87 -9.76 58.47 11.01
N LEU A 88 -10.36 57.33 11.34
CA LEU A 88 -9.62 56.08 11.64
C LEU A 88 -8.89 55.54 10.40
N SER A 89 -9.53 55.56 9.23
CA SER A 89 -8.93 55.11 7.97
C SER A 89 -7.74 56.01 7.58
N ALA A 90 -7.86 57.32 7.72
CA ALA A 90 -6.78 58.26 7.46
C ALA A 90 -5.60 58.05 8.44
N TYR A 91 -5.91 57.91 9.74
CA TYR A 91 -4.89 57.62 10.78
C TYR A 91 -4.16 56.31 10.56
N TYR A 92 -4.88 55.25 10.22
CA TYR A 92 -4.28 53.97 9.92
C TYR A 92 -3.38 54.01 8.67
N ARG A 93 -3.82 54.71 7.62
CA ARG A 93 -3.02 54.92 6.39
C ARG A 93 -1.72 55.72 6.68
N GLN A 94 -1.79 56.78 7.49
CA GLN A 94 -0.64 57.57 7.87
C GLN A 94 0.43 56.76 8.68
N ASN A 95 0.00 55.69 9.36
CA ASN A 95 0.89 54.85 10.15
C ASN A 95 1.18 53.47 9.44
N ASP A 96 0.90 53.35 8.13
CA ASP A 96 1.06 52.11 7.36
C ASP A 96 0.46 50.92 8.09
N TYR A 97 -0.70 51.09 8.72
CA TYR A 97 -1.41 50.11 9.49
C TYR A 97 -2.72 49.71 8.80
N ASN A 98 -2.93 48.40 8.62
CA ASN A 98 -4.20 47.86 8.19
C ASN A 98 -4.89 47.15 9.37
N PRO A 99 -6.16 47.44 9.70
CA PRO A 99 -6.88 46.73 10.77
C PRO A 99 -6.92 45.23 10.60
N LEU A 100 -6.87 44.73 9.34
CA LEU A 100 -6.76 43.27 9.06
C LEU A 100 -5.45 42.65 9.59
N TYR A 101 -4.44 43.45 9.93
CA TYR A 101 -3.24 42.96 10.58
C TYR A 101 -3.50 42.39 11.99
N SER A 102 -4.64 42.72 12.60
CA SER A 102 -5.10 42.06 13.83
C SER A 102 -5.30 40.56 13.65
N LEU A 103 -5.61 40.08 12.45
CA LEU A 103 -5.66 38.64 12.14
C LEU A 103 -4.31 37.97 12.26
N LYS A 104 -3.19 38.71 12.10
CA LYS A 104 -1.84 38.17 12.35
C LYS A 104 -1.63 37.85 13.83
N ALA A 105 -2.37 38.48 14.73
CA ALA A 105 -2.35 38.13 16.15
C ALA A 105 -2.95 36.78 16.45
N SER A 106 -3.82 36.25 15.57
CA SER A 106 -4.41 34.92 15.67
C SER A 106 -3.63 33.85 14.88
N LEU A 107 -2.49 34.20 14.28
CA LEU A 107 -1.71 33.32 13.43
C LEU A 107 -1.26 32.05 14.16
N SER A 108 -0.89 32.14 15.45
CA SER A 108 -0.52 30.96 16.25
C SER A 108 -1.68 29.97 16.31
N ILE A 109 -2.88 30.42 16.62
CA ILE A 109 -4.10 29.59 16.71
C ILE A 109 -4.42 28.99 15.36
N LEU A 110 -4.37 29.78 14.26
CA LEU A 110 -4.63 29.30 12.91
C LEU A 110 -3.62 28.20 12.48
N LEU A 111 -2.39 28.27 12.95
CA LEU A 111 -1.38 27.24 12.67
C LEU A 111 -1.55 25.99 13.55
N GLU A 112 -2.17 26.10 14.73
CA GLU A 112 -2.46 24.97 15.60
C GLU A 112 -3.62 24.10 15.10
N ILE A 113 -4.61 24.68 14.42
CA ILE A 113 -5.81 23.98 13.93
C ILE A 113 -5.48 22.77 13.03
N PRO A 114 -4.62 22.86 11.98
CA PRO A 114 -4.25 21.72 11.18
C PRO A 114 -3.58 20.58 11.99
N PHE A 115 -2.73 20.92 12.95
CA PHE A 115 -2.11 19.92 13.84
C PHE A 115 -3.14 19.25 14.75
N PHE A 116 -4.12 20.05 15.23
CA PHE A 116 -5.22 19.51 16.01
C PHE A 116 -6.04 18.50 15.19
N ILE A 117 -6.49 18.90 14.00
CA ILE A 117 -7.32 18.05 13.15
C ILE A 117 -6.55 16.77 12.75
N ALA A 118 -5.29 16.88 12.41
CA ALA A 118 -4.45 15.76 12.04
C ALA A 118 -4.31 14.73 13.18
N ALA A 119 -3.97 15.18 14.39
CA ALA A 119 -3.87 14.32 15.56
C ALA A 119 -5.23 13.74 15.96
N TYR A 120 -6.30 14.54 15.86
CA TYR A 120 -7.67 14.08 16.12
C TYR A 120 -8.06 12.94 15.19
N ASN A 121 -7.90 13.14 13.88
CA ASN A 121 -8.28 12.13 12.88
C ASN A 121 -7.49 10.85 13.05
N TYR A 122 -6.17 10.94 13.16
CA TYR A 122 -5.33 9.75 13.28
C TYR A 122 -5.63 8.96 14.57
N LEU A 123 -5.60 9.63 15.75
CA LEU A 123 -5.76 8.94 17.03
C LEU A 123 -7.20 8.49 17.30
N SER A 124 -8.22 9.15 16.72
CA SER A 124 -9.62 8.68 16.83
C SER A 124 -9.89 7.41 16.04
N ASN A 125 -9.13 7.18 14.96
CA ASN A 125 -9.30 6.03 14.07
C ASN A 125 -8.13 5.03 14.18
N CYS A 126 -7.27 5.15 15.21
CA CYS A 126 -6.09 4.32 15.36
C CYS A 126 -6.47 2.92 15.89
N SER A 127 -6.36 1.89 15.05
CA SER A 127 -6.64 0.49 15.40
C SER A 127 -5.74 -0.05 16.52
N GLU A 128 -4.51 0.44 16.63
CA GLU A 128 -3.56 0.08 17.69
C GLU A 128 -4.04 0.45 19.11
N LEU A 129 -5.04 1.32 19.22
CA LEU A 129 -5.67 1.67 20.51
C LEU A 129 -6.78 0.71 20.89
N LEU A 130 -7.30 -0.10 19.96
CA LEU A 130 -8.43 -0.99 20.18
C LEU A 130 -8.09 -2.07 21.23
N GLY A 131 -8.93 -2.17 22.27
CA GLY A 131 -8.73 -3.14 23.34
C GLY A 131 -7.49 -2.92 24.22
N GLN A 132 -6.72 -1.85 23.98
CA GLN A 132 -5.57 -1.51 24.83
C GLN A 132 -6.00 -0.84 26.11
N SER A 133 -5.51 -1.33 27.24
CA SER A 133 -5.79 -0.78 28.56
C SER A 133 -4.63 0.07 29.09
N PHE A 134 -4.96 1.08 29.86
CA PHE A 134 -3.97 1.87 30.60
C PHE A 134 -4.50 2.25 31.99
N TRP A 135 -3.79 1.80 33.01
CA TRP A 135 -4.14 2.03 34.42
C TRP A 135 -5.58 1.60 34.72
N ILE A 136 -6.52 2.54 34.96
CA ILE A 136 -7.94 2.26 35.23
C ILE A 136 -8.82 2.24 33.97
N PHE A 137 -8.28 2.67 32.81
CA PHE A 137 -9.01 2.74 31.55
C PHE A 137 -8.88 1.42 30.79
N LYS A 138 -10.02 0.78 30.50
CA LYS A 138 -10.07 -0.58 29.94
C LYS A 138 -9.81 -0.62 28.43
N ASP A 139 -10.22 0.43 27.71
CA ASP A 139 -10.13 0.49 26.26
C ASP A 139 -9.82 1.94 25.82
N LEU A 140 -8.64 2.15 25.25
CA LEU A 140 -8.16 3.47 24.81
C LEU A 140 -8.82 3.97 23.54
N SER A 141 -9.49 3.09 22.79
CA SER A 141 -10.22 3.45 21.57
C SER A 141 -11.61 4.03 21.85
N LYS A 142 -12.08 3.95 23.09
CA LYS A 142 -13.41 4.42 23.53
C LYS A 142 -13.28 5.58 24.54
N PRO A 143 -14.35 6.36 24.76
CA PRO A 143 -14.41 7.29 25.86
C PRO A 143 -14.15 6.60 27.21
N ASP A 144 -13.55 7.30 28.16
CA ASP A 144 -13.05 6.71 29.42
C ASP A 144 -14.16 6.19 30.37
N CYS A 145 -15.36 6.73 30.31
CA CYS A 145 -16.57 6.31 31.02
C CYS A 145 -16.28 5.64 32.38
N LEU A 146 -15.61 6.35 33.30
CA LEU A 146 -15.13 5.76 34.56
C LEU A 146 -16.29 5.34 35.44
N PHE A 147 -17.38 6.11 35.45
CA PHE A 147 -18.65 5.79 36.08
C PHE A 147 -19.81 6.49 35.37
N SER A 148 -21.02 6.00 35.55
CA SER A 148 -22.25 6.64 35.07
C SER A 148 -23.05 7.22 36.22
N VAL A 149 -23.65 8.38 35.97
CA VAL A 149 -24.59 9.02 36.93
C VAL A 149 -25.99 8.95 36.33
N SER A 150 -26.91 8.29 37.04
CA SER A 150 -28.30 8.26 36.62
C SER A 150 -29.00 9.58 36.99
N LEU A 151 -29.30 10.38 35.96
CA LEU A 151 -30.04 11.64 36.12
C LEU A 151 -31.30 11.61 35.25
N PHE A 152 -32.46 11.87 35.85
CA PHE A 152 -33.75 11.86 35.14
C PHE A 152 -34.08 10.57 34.37
N GLY A 153 -33.58 9.41 34.82
CA GLY A 153 -33.82 8.11 34.17
C GLY A 153 -32.91 7.82 32.99
N HIS A 154 -31.89 8.67 32.72
CA HIS A 154 -30.83 8.47 31.74
C HIS A 154 -29.48 8.29 32.44
N ASP A 155 -28.74 7.24 32.07
CA ASP A 155 -27.39 7.03 32.55
C ASP A 155 -26.43 7.88 31.73
N LEU A 156 -25.89 8.95 32.35
CA LEU A 156 -24.92 9.84 31.75
C LEU A 156 -23.50 9.35 32.07
N PRO A 157 -22.69 8.98 31.08
CA PRO A 157 -21.29 8.60 31.30
C PRO A 157 -20.47 9.82 31.75
N VAL A 158 -19.69 9.64 32.82
CA VAL A 158 -18.75 10.67 33.29
C VAL A 158 -17.34 10.34 32.79
N ASN A 159 -16.87 11.18 31.88
CA ASN A 159 -15.55 11.10 31.28
C ASN A 159 -14.59 12.01 32.07
N ILE A 160 -13.65 11.41 32.79
CA ILE A 160 -12.73 12.15 33.69
C ILE A 160 -11.53 12.74 32.93
N LEU A 161 -11.03 12.04 31.92
CA LEU A 161 -9.87 12.50 31.16
C LEU A 161 -10.06 13.89 30.52
N PRO A 162 -11.20 14.22 29.86
CA PRO A 162 -11.46 15.56 29.36
C PRO A 162 -11.51 16.63 30.44
N LEU A 163 -12.04 16.31 31.62
CA LEU A 163 -12.07 17.21 32.78
C LEU A 163 -10.66 17.47 33.31
N LEU A 164 -9.84 16.41 33.44
CA LEU A 164 -8.43 16.52 33.83
C LEU A 164 -7.62 17.35 32.82
N MET A 165 -7.81 17.08 31.53
CA MET A 165 -7.19 17.87 30.45
C MET A 165 -7.53 19.36 30.57
N THR A 166 -8.80 19.67 30.80
CA THR A 166 -9.28 21.06 30.95
C THR A 166 -8.69 21.71 32.20
N ALA A 167 -8.63 21.00 33.33
CA ALA A 167 -8.01 21.49 34.56
C ALA A 167 -6.52 21.87 34.36
N ILE A 168 -5.76 20.95 33.68
CA ILE A 168 -4.34 21.21 33.37
C ILE A 168 -4.20 22.44 32.46
N ASN A 169 -5.08 22.58 31.46
CA ASN A 169 -5.07 23.73 30.55
C ASN A 169 -5.39 25.04 31.29
N LEU A 170 -6.36 25.03 32.20
CA LEU A 170 -6.67 26.20 33.02
C LEU A 170 -5.53 26.60 33.94
N ILE A 171 -4.87 25.64 34.61
CA ILE A 171 -3.69 25.88 35.45
C ILE A 171 -2.55 26.49 34.62
N SER A 172 -2.26 25.90 33.45
CA SER A 172 -1.25 26.42 32.50
C SER A 172 -1.57 27.87 32.09
N SER A 173 -2.85 28.14 31.80
CA SER A 173 -3.32 29.46 31.41
C SER A 173 -3.17 30.50 32.51
N VAL A 174 -3.47 30.15 33.76
CA VAL A 174 -3.31 31.06 34.93
C VAL A 174 -1.85 31.42 35.15
N VAL A 175 -0.92 30.45 35.00
CA VAL A 175 0.52 30.70 35.10
C VAL A 175 1.04 31.64 34.01
N TYR A 176 0.42 31.57 32.81
CA TYR A 176 0.79 32.37 31.64
C TYR A 176 0.23 33.80 31.71
N LEU A 177 -0.97 34.00 32.26
CA LEU A 177 -1.78 35.21 32.15
C LEU A 177 -1.52 36.30 33.21
N LYS A 178 -0.49 36.17 34.05
CA LYS A 178 -0.23 37.16 35.14
C LYS A 178 -0.18 38.64 34.70
N GLU A 179 0.10 38.91 33.41
CA GLU A 179 0.23 40.26 32.82
C GLU A 179 -0.63 40.49 31.56
N SER A 180 -1.63 39.65 31.30
CA SER A 180 -2.39 39.66 30.04
C SER A 180 -3.70 40.47 30.16
N SER A 181 -4.22 40.95 29.02
CA SER A 181 -5.47 41.69 28.94
C SER A 181 -6.68 40.80 29.28
N VAL A 182 -7.81 41.40 29.69
CA VAL A 182 -9.05 40.69 29.96
C VAL A 182 -9.51 39.90 28.71
N GLN A 183 -9.26 40.47 27.54
CA GLN A 183 -9.60 39.86 26.24
C GLN A 183 -8.84 38.57 26.00
N ASP A 184 -7.53 38.52 26.32
CA ASP A 184 -6.70 37.31 26.21
C ASP A 184 -7.19 36.23 27.20
N LYS A 185 -7.62 36.63 28.39
CA LYS A 185 -8.16 35.70 29.41
C LYS A 185 -9.46 35.06 28.93
N VAL A 186 -10.40 35.85 28.43
CA VAL A 186 -11.69 35.36 27.91
C VAL A 186 -11.47 34.42 26.73
N GLN A 187 -10.53 34.73 25.84
CA GLN A 187 -10.20 33.89 24.70
C GLN A 187 -9.64 32.51 25.14
N LEU A 188 -8.72 32.47 26.10
CA LEU A 188 -8.11 31.22 26.59
C LEU A 188 -9.10 30.34 27.37
N PHE A 189 -9.90 30.93 28.25
CA PHE A 189 -10.93 30.18 28.99
C PHE A 189 -12.04 29.70 28.07
N GLY A 190 -12.46 30.52 27.10
CA GLY A 190 -13.45 30.15 26.09
C GLY A 190 -12.96 28.99 25.24
N LEU A 191 -11.69 29.04 24.79
CA LEU A 191 -11.09 27.95 24.00
C LEU A 191 -10.99 26.66 24.82
N SER A 192 -10.63 26.72 26.11
CA SER A 192 -10.57 25.53 26.99
C SER A 192 -11.94 24.88 27.13
N PHE A 193 -13.01 25.69 27.22
CA PHE A 193 -14.37 25.17 27.27
C PHE A 193 -14.82 24.53 25.95
N VAL A 194 -14.49 25.14 24.81
CA VAL A 194 -14.76 24.57 23.47
C VAL A 194 -14.09 23.20 23.34
N PHE A 195 -12.81 23.07 23.75
CA PHE A 195 -12.10 21.80 23.73
C PHE A 195 -12.72 20.76 24.66
N LEU A 196 -13.21 21.15 25.83
CA LEU A 196 -13.90 20.25 26.72
C LEU A 196 -15.15 19.64 26.04
N VAL A 197 -15.94 20.46 25.38
CA VAL A 197 -17.17 20.01 24.69
C VAL A 197 -16.82 19.11 23.51
N LEU A 198 -15.81 19.50 22.69
CA LEU A 198 -15.40 18.73 21.51
C LEU A 198 -14.79 17.36 21.86
N LEU A 199 -14.02 17.28 22.94
CA LEU A 199 -13.28 16.09 23.33
C LEU A 199 -13.98 15.24 24.38
N TYR A 200 -15.15 15.65 24.86
CA TYR A 200 -15.83 14.95 25.96
C TYR A 200 -16.15 13.50 25.66
N ASN A 201 -16.60 13.21 24.45
CA ASN A 201 -16.92 11.85 23.98
C ASN A 201 -15.85 11.26 23.07
N SER A 202 -14.64 11.81 23.11
CA SER A 202 -13.54 11.31 22.28
C SER A 202 -12.84 10.10 22.92
N PRO A 203 -12.17 9.25 22.13
CA PRO A 203 -11.39 8.13 22.63
C PRO A 203 -10.36 8.53 23.70
N ALA A 204 -10.23 7.71 24.74
CA ALA A 204 -9.33 7.96 25.87
C ALA A 204 -7.88 8.21 25.43
N GLY A 205 -7.37 7.45 24.43
CA GLY A 205 -6.03 7.61 23.89
C GLY A 205 -5.79 9.00 23.29
N LEU A 206 -6.78 9.55 22.58
CA LEU A 206 -6.72 10.91 22.05
C LEU A 206 -6.71 11.97 23.17
N VAL A 207 -7.54 11.80 24.18
CA VAL A 207 -7.59 12.75 25.32
C VAL A 207 -6.28 12.72 26.12
N ILE A 208 -5.66 11.54 26.28
CA ILE A 208 -4.34 11.37 26.90
C ILE A 208 -3.27 12.11 26.08
N TYR A 209 -3.30 12.03 24.73
CA TYR A 209 -2.43 12.83 23.87
C TYR A 209 -2.53 14.32 24.17
N TRP A 210 -3.77 14.84 24.32
CA TRP A 210 -3.99 16.24 24.65
C TRP A 210 -3.56 16.63 26.05
N ILE A 211 -3.69 15.73 27.03
CA ILE A 211 -3.12 15.93 28.36
C ILE A 211 -1.59 16.12 28.26
N PHE A 212 -0.92 15.24 27.52
CA PHE A 212 0.55 15.35 27.33
C PHE A 212 0.94 16.61 26.53
N ASN A 213 0.13 17.01 25.57
CA ASN A 213 0.36 18.25 24.81
C ASN A 213 0.24 19.50 25.70
N ASN A 214 -0.77 19.57 26.56
CA ASN A 214 -0.95 20.65 27.54
C ASN A 214 0.16 20.64 28.60
N LEU A 215 0.59 19.48 29.07
CA LEU A 215 1.68 19.33 30.01
C LEU A 215 3.01 19.76 29.39
N PHE A 216 3.28 19.41 28.13
CA PHE A 216 4.45 19.88 27.39
C PHE A 216 4.46 21.42 27.31
N SER A 217 3.33 22.02 26.91
CA SER A 217 3.17 23.48 26.85
C SER A 217 3.42 24.15 28.20
N PHE A 218 2.89 23.58 29.28
CA PHE A 218 3.12 24.04 30.64
C PHE A 218 4.61 23.98 31.02
N CYS A 219 5.24 22.82 30.82
CA CYS A 219 6.68 22.62 31.07
C CYS A 219 7.53 23.59 30.25
N LYS A 220 7.23 23.78 28.95
CA LYS A 220 7.89 24.75 28.07
C LYS A 220 7.82 26.18 28.67
N ASN A 221 6.62 26.61 29.09
CA ASN A 221 6.41 27.95 29.61
C ASN A 221 7.12 28.18 30.93
N VAL A 222 7.15 27.20 31.83
CA VAL A 222 7.91 27.23 33.06
C VAL A 222 9.43 27.28 32.76
N PHE A 223 9.87 26.44 31.83
CA PHE A 223 11.29 26.30 31.46
C PHE A 223 11.84 27.59 30.85
N LEU A 224 11.07 28.27 29.98
CA LEU A 224 11.49 29.53 29.37
C LEU A 224 11.65 30.68 30.37
N LYS A 225 11.04 30.57 31.57
CA LYS A 225 11.22 31.52 32.68
C LYS A 225 12.50 31.32 33.49
N LEU A 226 13.24 30.23 33.28
CA LEU A 226 14.48 29.92 33.99
C LEU A 226 15.61 30.84 33.51
N LYS A 227 16.59 31.12 34.39
CA LYS A 227 17.70 32.05 34.09
C LYS A 227 18.64 31.60 32.95
N LEU A 228 18.75 30.31 32.67
CA LEU A 228 19.63 29.75 31.65
C LEU A 228 18.97 28.59 30.87
N PRO A 229 17.86 28.83 30.17
CA PRO A 229 17.04 27.75 29.59
C PRO A 229 17.83 26.91 28.58
N LYS A 230 18.65 27.53 27.72
CA LYS A 230 19.40 26.78 26.67
C LYS A 230 20.44 25.82 27.27
N LYS A 231 21.14 26.24 28.37
CA LYS A 231 22.15 25.41 29.03
C LYS A 231 21.48 24.22 29.76
N LEU A 232 20.35 24.45 30.41
CA LEU A 232 19.59 23.43 31.10
C LEU A 232 19.02 22.43 30.12
N LEU A 233 18.50 22.88 28.96
CA LEU A 233 18.02 22.01 27.90
C LEU A 233 19.12 21.10 27.35
N TYR A 234 20.29 21.63 27.13
CA TYR A 234 21.44 20.88 26.69
C TYR A 234 21.87 19.82 27.73
N ILE A 235 21.95 20.18 29.01
CA ILE A 235 22.25 19.24 30.09
C ILE A 235 21.21 18.13 30.15
N PHE A 236 19.93 18.50 30.12
CA PHE A 236 18.81 17.52 30.10
C PHE A 236 18.92 16.57 28.91
N PHE A 237 19.16 17.09 27.71
CA PHE A 237 19.35 16.28 26.50
C PHE A 237 20.50 15.29 26.63
N ILE A 238 21.68 15.74 27.12
CA ILE A 238 22.82 14.85 27.34
C ILE A 238 22.54 13.81 28.40
N THR A 239 21.84 14.16 29.48
CA THR A 239 21.44 13.21 30.53
C THR A 239 20.52 12.11 29.95
N VAL A 240 19.51 12.50 29.19
CA VAL A 240 18.60 11.55 28.52
C VAL A 240 19.36 10.65 27.56
N LEU A 241 20.31 11.21 26.79
CA LEU A 241 21.10 10.44 25.82
C LEU A 241 22.01 9.41 26.53
N ILE A 242 22.66 9.79 27.63
CA ILE A 242 23.45 8.87 28.45
C ILE A 242 22.59 7.77 29.05
N PHE A 243 21.41 8.12 29.59
CA PHE A 243 20.47 7.15 30.15
C PHE A 243 19.97 6.16 29.10
N ALA A 244 19.63 6.65 27.90
CA ALA A 244 19.20 5.82 26.77
C ALA A 244 20.32 4.87 26.31
N ALA A 245 21.57 5.36 26.24
CA ALA A 245 22.72 4.54 25.87
C ALA A 245 22.99 3.44 26.91
N LEU A 246 22.97 3.78 28.19
CA LEU A 246 23.14 2.83 29.27
C LEU A 246 22.02 1.79 29.31
N PHE A 247 20.77 2.23 29.16
CA PHE A 247 19.60 1.35 29.11
C PHE A 247 19.71 0.35 27.97
N PHE A 248 20.08 0.80 26.77
CA PHE A 248 20.26 -0.06 25.62
C PHE A 248 21.36 -1.10 25.83
N ILE A 249 22.52 -0.69 26.40
CA ILE A 249 23.67 -1.58 26.68
C ILE A 249 23.30 -2.65 27.72
N LEU A 250 22.57 -2.27 28.77
CA LEU A 250 22.15 -3.16 29.83
C LEU A 250 21.03 -4.14 29.43
N LYS A 251 20.04 -3.65 28.67
CA LYS A 251 18.88 -4.49 28.27
C LYS A 251 19.17 -5.42 27.09
N ARG A 252 20.20 -5.13 26.26
CA ARG A 252 20.61 -6.00 25.13
C ARG A 252 22.08 -6.34 25.18
N PRO A 253 22.51 -7.19 26.16
CA PRO A 253 23.91 -7.59 26.31
C PRO A 253 24.43 -8.31 25.06
N ASP A 254 23.56 -9.04 24.32
CA ASP A 254 23.91 -9.82 23.11
C ASP A 254 24.00 -8.98 21.85
N SER A 255 23.76 -7.68 21.92
CA SER A 255 23.88 -6.82 20.75
C SER A 255 25.33 -6.74 20.24
N LYS A 256 25.52 -6.75 18.89
CA LYS A 256 26.86 -6.69 18.27
C LYS A 256 27.67 -5.51 18.84
N LEU A 257 28.92 -5.76 19.18
CA LEU A 257 29.84 -4.78 19.76
C LEU A 257 29.87 -3.45 18.97
N ILE A 258 29.80 -3.54 17.64
CA ILE A 258 29.75 -2.36 16.75
C ILE A 258 28.57 -1.43 17.09
N LYS A 259 27.37 -1.96 17.39
CA LYS A 259 26.22 -1.13 17.75
C LYS A 259 26.43 -0.40 19.08
N LYS A 260 27.06 -1.06 20.07
CA LYS A 260 27.40 -0.44 21.36
C LYS A 260 28.45 0.65 21.20
N VAL A 261 29.51 0.39 20.44
CA VAL A 261 30.57 1.38 20.16
C VAL A 261 30.01 2.57 19.38
N LEU A 262 29.17 2.36 18.39
CA LEU A 262 28.52 3.44 17.63
C LEU A 262 27.64 4.32 18.53
N LEU A 263 26.85 3.71 19.42
CA LEU A 263 25.98 4.44 20.36
C LEU A 263 26.80 5.27 21.35
N LEU A 264 27.87 4.69 21.90
CA LEU A 264 28.80 5.41 22.76
C LEU A 264 29.52 6.55 22.01
N GLY A 265 29.92 6.29 20.75
CA GLY A 265 30.51 7.30 19.86
C GLY A 265 29.60 8.49 19.61
N ILE A 266 28.34 8.23 19.31
CA ILE A 266 27.30 9.25 19.13
C ILE A 266 27.11 10.06 20.43
N THR A 267 27.00 9.37 21.56
CA THR A 267 26.85 10.04 22.87
C THR A 267 28.04 10.94 23.16
N LEU A 268 29.25 10.43 22.97
CA LEU A 268 30.49 11.18 23.15
C LEU A 268 30.59 12.39 22.19
N PHE A 269 30.16 12.21 20.93
CA PHE A 269 30.12 13.30 19.95
C PHE A 269 29.25 14.46 20.45
N PHE A 270 28.02 14.15 20.91
CA PHE A 270 27.13 15.19 21.44
C PHE A 270 27.68 15.85 22.72
N ILE A 271 28.35 15.11 23.61
CA ILE A 271 29.02 15.67 24.81
C ILE A 271 30.13 16.62 24.41
N LEU A 272 30.92 16.28 23.38
CA LEU A 272 32.04 17.09 22.92
C LEU A 272 31.64 18.24 22.00
N LEU A 273 30.40 18.22 21.47
CA LEU A 273 29.92 19.20 20.49
C LEU A 273 30.18 20.67 20.86
N PRO A 274 29.94 21.14 22.09
CA PRO A 274 30.25 22.55 22.47
C PRO A 274 31.73 22.85 22.45
N VAL A 275 32.58 21.89 22.80
CA VAL A 275 34.04 22.03 22.79
C VAL A 275 34.53 22.08 21.35
N CYS A 276 34.09 21.14 20.51
CA CYS A 276 34.37 21.12 19.08
C CYS A 276 33.91 22.41 18.39
N TYR A 277 32.72 22.90 18.72
CA TYR A 277 32.19 24.16 18.19
C TYR A 277 33.09 25.36 18.56
N LYS A 278 33.55 25.47 19.83
CA LYS A 278 34.48 26.53 20.26
C LYS A 278 35.83 26.46 19.58
N ILE A 279 36.34 25.25 19.32
CA ILE A 279 37.61 25.06 18.59
C ILE A 279 37.42 25.44 17.11
N LEU A 280 36.35 24.98 16.46
CA LEU A 280 36.03 25.29 15.08
C LEU A 280 35.83 26.79 14.84
N GLN A 281 35.19 27.50 15.79
CA GLN A 281 35.04 28.95 15.73
C GLN A 281 36.36 29.74 15.68
N LYS A 282 37.47 29.15 16.14
CA LYS A 282 38.80 29.77 16.06
C LYS A 282 39.44 29.63 14.69
N THR A 283 39.00 28.67 13.86
CA THR A 283 39.56 28.41 12.55
C THR A 283 39.02 29.39 11.50
N GLU A 284 39.94 29.96 10.68
CA GLU A 284 39.61 30.87 9.59
C GLU A 284 38.67 30.24 8.57
N PHE A 285 38.85 28.96 8.29
CA PHE A 285 37.97 28.19 7.40
C PHE A 285 36.52 28.19 7.88
N PHE A 286 36.30 27.87 9.17
CA PHE A 286 34.97 27.81 9.75
C PHE A 286 34.30 29.20 9.79
N LYS A 287 35.05 30.25 10.12
CA LYS A 287 34.54 31.62 10.06
C LYS A 287 34.09 32.01 8.65
N LYS A 288 34.90 31.69 7.63
CA LYS A 288 34.53 31.92 6.22
C LYS A 288 33.30 31.11 5.80
N LEU A 289 33.18 29.86 6.28
CA LEU A 289 31.98 29.01 5.99
C LEU A 289 30.73 29.59 6.66
N VAL A 290 30.81 29.96 7.94
CA VAL A 290 29.71 30.56 8.69
C VAL A 290 29.28 31.88 8.05
N SER A 291 30.23 32.75 7.67
CA SER A 291 29.91 34.00 6.99
C SER A 291 29.21 33.78 5.66
N LEU A 292 29.63 32.79 4.87
CA LEU A 292 29.02 32.46 3.59
C LEU A 292 27.53 32.01 3.74
N VAL A 293 27.22 31.32 4.85
CA VAL A 293 25.88 30.81 5.11
C VAL A 293 24.98 31.85 5.79
N PHE A 294 25.51 32.63 6.75
CA PHE A 294 24.68 33.41 7.68
C PHE A 294 24.77 34.93 7.52
N ASP A 295 25.87 35.47 6.91
CA ASP A 295 26.03 36.91 6.80
C ASP A 295 25.21 37.55 5.66
N GLY A 296 24.73 38.79 5.88
CA GLY A 296 23.95 39.57 4.92
C GLY A 296 22.48 39.12 4.75
N ASN A 297 21.72 39.87 3.99
CA ASN A 297 20.33 39.59 3.66
C ASN A 297 20.23 38.43 2.66
N ILE A 298 19.08 37.81 2.60
CA ILE A 298 18.79 36.77 1.61
C ILE A 298 18.79 37.34 0.18
N LEU A 299 19.51 36.70 -0.74
CA LEU A 299 19.57 37.09 -2.14
C LEU A 299 18.29 36.76 -2.89
N ALA A 300 18.01 37.49 -3.98
CA ALA A 300 16.85 37.22 -4.82
C ALA A 300 16.92 35.83 -5.45
N GLU A 301 18.14 35.39 -5.85
CA GLU A 301 18.41 34.08 -6.40
C GLU A 301 18.16 32.96 -5.36
N GLU A 302 18.55 33.14 -4.11
CA GLU A 302 18.29 32.18 -3.04
C GLU A 302 16.79 31.95 -2.81
N LYS A 303 15.99 33.05 -2.88
CA LYS A 303 14.54 32.95 -2.81
C LYS A 303 13.96 32.14 -3.97
N LYS A 304 14.43 32.43 -5.21
CA LYS A 304 14.01 31.65 -6.41
C LYS A 304 14.40 30.20 -6.30
N ILE A 305 15.63 29.90 -5.89
CA ILE A 305 16.12 28.52 -5.66
C ILE A 305 15.20 27.80 -4.67
N PHE A 306 14.85 28.45 -3.55
CA PHE A 306 13.94 27.87 -2.57
C PHE A 306 12.59 27.48 -3.22
N TYR A 307 11.91 28.42 -3.88
CA TYR A 307 10.59 28.17 -4.46
C TYR A 307 10.63 27.10 -5.53
N PHE A 308 11.59 27.17 -6.46
CA PHE A 308 11.69 26.16 -7.53
C PHE A 308 12.10 24.79 -7.02
N SER A 309 12.97 24.70 -6.01
CA SER A 309 13.29 23.42 -5.37
C SER A 309 12.08 22.78 -4.69
N CYS A 310 11.24 23.58 -4.03
CA CYS A 310 9.97 23.12 -3.47
C CYS A 310 9.05 22.55 -4.57
N ILE A 311 8.96 23.23 -5.71
CA ILE A 311 8.12 22.82 -6.84
C ILE A 311 8.67 21.54 -7.48
N VAL A 312 9.99 21.43 -7.72
CA VAL A 312 10.63 20.20 -8.23
C VAL A 312 10.31 19.00 -7.33
N LEU A 313 10.48 19.15 -6.01
CA LEU A 313 10.12 18.08 -5.07
C LEU A 313 8.64 17.69 -5.14
N ALA A 314 7.75 18.66 -5.18
CA ALA A 314 6.31 18.40 -5.23
C ALA A 314 5.89 17.73 -6.55
N LEU A 315 6.48 18.14 -7.67
CA LEU A 315 6.23 17.53 -8.98
C LEU A 315 6.82 16.11 -9.05
N LEU A 316 8.06 15.92 -8.62
CA LEU A 316 8.69 14.60 -8.62
C LEU A 316 7.86 13.60 -7.82
N LEU A 317 7.63 13.89 -6.54
CA LEU A 317 6.96 12.98 -5.61
C LEU A 317 5.45 12.88 -5.84
N GLY A 318 4.80 14.00 -6.18
CA GLY A 318 3.36 14.07 -6.30
C GLY A 318 2.82 13.77 -7.70
N PHE A 319 3.62 13.92 -8.74
CA PHE A 319 3.16 13.78 -10.11
C PHE A 319 3.97 12.76 -10.92
N VAL A 320 5.30 12.96 -11.02
CA VAL A 320 6.16 12.13 -11.88
C VAL A 320 6.18 10.66 -11.45
N LEU A 321 6.51 10.40 -10.18
CA LEU A 321 6.61 9.04 -9.66
C LEU A 321 5.25 8.33 -9.63
N PRO A 322 4.15 8.93 -9.13
CA PRO A 322 2.81 8.35 -9.22
C PRO A 322 2.36 8.05 -10.65
N ALA A 323 2.55 9.00 -11.57
CA ALA A 323 2.18 8.80 -12.97
C ALA A 323 3.00 7.68 -13.63
N SER A 324 4.29 7.56 -13.29
CA SER A 324 5.14 6.48 -13.79
C SER A 324 4.65 5.12 -13.32
N VAL A 325 4.36 4.98 -12.03
CA VAL A 325 3.87 3.71 -11.44
C VAL A 325 2.52 3.33 -12.03
N ILE A 326 1.54 4.22 -12.01
CA ILE A 326 0.19 3.94 -12.53
C ILE A 326 0.23 3.64 -14.03
N SER A 327 1.14 4.27 -14.80
CA SER A 327 1.24 4.03 -16.24
C SER A 327 1.75 2.63 -16.61
N THR A 328 2.30 1.86 -15.68
CA THR A 328 2.73 0.48 -15.94
C THR A 328 1.53 -0.45 -16.12
N SER A 329 0.47 -0.24 -15.33
CA SER A 329 -0.77 -0.99 -15.40
C SER A 329 -1.98 -0.15 -14.98
N PRO A 330 -2.46 0.80 -15.83
CA PRO A 330 -3.52 1.73 -15.46
C PRO A 330 -4.83 1.07 -15.03
N ILE A 331 -5.13 -0.08 -15.61
CA ILE A 331 -6.38 -0.82 -15.37
C ILE A 331 -6.42 -1.36 -13.94
N GLU A 332 -5.31 -1.85 -13.46
CA GLU A 332 -5.16 -2.38 -12.12
C GLU A 332 -5.46 -1.34 -11.02
N PHE A 333 -4.98 -0.11 -11.24
CA PHE A 333 -5.30 1.03 -10.36
C PHE A 333 -6.73 1.58 -10.55
N SER A 334 -7.46 1.14 -11.54
CA SER A 334 -8.88 1.47 -11.71
C SER A 334 -9.79 0.56 -10.90
N PHE A 335 -9.25 -0.51 -10.40
CA PHE A 335 -9.90 -1.58 -9.69
C PHE A 335 -11.28 -1.95 -10.24
N LEU A 336 -11.24 -2.72 -11.33
CA LEU A 336 -12.41 -3.38 -11.91
C LEU A 336 -13.60 -2.43 -12.13
N GLY A 337 -13.32 -1.15 -12.42
CA GLY A 337 -14.32 -0.16 -12.83
C GLY A 337 -15.19 0.41 -11.71
N LYS A 338 -14.88 0.16 -10.45
CA LYS A 338 -15.53 0.85 -9.32
C LYS A 338 -15.00 2.27 -9.16
N THR A 339 -13.79 2.55 -9.63
CA THR A 339 -13.19 3.87 -9.55
C THR A 339 -13.45 4.65 -10.83
N ASP A 340 -13.75 5.94 -10.69
CA ASP A 340 -14.05 6.80 -11.83
C ASP A 340 -12.84 6.98 -12.77
N SER A 341 -11.64 7.03 -12.21
CA SER A 341 -10.39 7.12 -12.98
C SER A 341 -9.17 6.94 -12.07
N PRO A 342 -8.11 6.21 -12.49
CA PRO A 342 -6.86 6.11 -11.73
C PRO A 342 -6.14 7.44 -11.58
N LEU A 343 -6.50 8.46 -12.35
CA LEU A 343 -5.96 9.82 -12.25
C LEU A 343 -6.24 10.49 -10.91
N LYS A 344 -7.27 10.06 -10.17
CA LYS A 344 -7.58 10.58 -8.83
C LYS A 344 -6.44 10.33 -7.84
N TYR A 345 -5.73 9.21 -7.97
CA TYR A 345 -4.58 8.89 -7.12
C TYR A 345 -3.39 9.81 -7.39
N ILE A 346 -3.16 10.15 -8.67
CA ILE A 346 -2.15 11.14 -9.05
C ILE A 346 -2.49 12.51 -8.47
N LEU A 347 -3.76 12.94 -8.59
CA LEU A 347 -4.22 14.21 -8.04
C LEU A 347 -4.09 14.24 -6.51
N ASN A 348 -4.48 13.17 -5.80
CA ASN A 348 -4.32 13.07 -4.36
C ASN A 348 -2.86 13.21 -3.95
N SER A 349 -1.95 12.46 -4.60
CA SER A 349 -0.51 12.53 -4.35
C SER A 349 0.06 13.92 -4.63
N LEU A 350 -0.37 14.56 -5.72
CA LEU A 350 0.05 15.91 -6.07
C LEU A 350 -0.37 16.94 -5.01
N PHE A 351 -1.61 16.88 -4.53
CA PHE A 351 -2.07 17.77 -3.46
C PHE A 351 -1.33 17.51 -2.15
N PHE A 352 -1.14 16.25 -1.78
CA PHE A 352 -0.39 15.86 -0.59
C PHE A 352 1.04 16.42 -0.62
N TYR A 353 1.79 16.17 -1.70
CA TYR A 353 3.17 16.64 -1.80
C TYR A 353 3.30 18.13 -2.05
N THR A 354 2.30 18.76 -2.66
CA THR A 354 2.21 20.24 -2.69
C THR A 354 2.05 20.79 -1.27
N GLY A 355 1.25 20.15 -0.43
CA GLY A 355 1.16 20.46 0.99
C GLY A 355 2.49 20.32 1.71
N LEU A 356 3.11 19.14 1.60
CA LEU A 356 4.34 18.77 2.30
C LEU A 356 5.55 19.58 1.83
N CYS A 357 5.75 19.71 0.51
CA CYS A 357 6.97 20.26 -0.08
C CYS A 357 6.86 21.75 -0.46
N VAL A 358 5.66 22.29 -0.65
CA VAL A 358 5.48 23.71 -1.04
C VAL A 358 4.79 24.50 0.06
N LEU A 359 3.55 24.13 0.43
CA LEU A 359 2.72 24.96 1.32
C LEU A 359 3.39 25.17 2.68
N TRP A 360 3.70 24.09 3.40
CA TRP A 360 4.29 24.17 4.74
C TRP A 360 5.70 24.78 4.73
N PRO A 361 6.63 24.40 3.83
CA PRO A 361 7.91 25.07 3.71
C PRO A 361 7.80 26.56 3.38
N VAL A 362 6.87 26.97 2.50
CA VAL A 362 6.65 28.38 2.16
C VAL A 362 6.11 29.18 3.34
N ILE A 363 5.19 28.62 4.12
CA ILE A 363 4.71 29.26 5.36
C ILE A 363 5.89 29.50 6.31
N ILE A 364 6.70 28.46 6.57
CA ILE A 364 7.89 28.56 7.44
C ILE A 364 8.87 29.60 6.87
N PHE A 365 9.13 29.56 5.57
CA PHE A 365 10.04 30.50 4.92
C PHE A 365 9.59 31.96 5.07
N LYS A 366 8.28 32.25 4.90
CA LYS A 366 7.74 33.61 5.00
C LYS A 366 7.83 34.20 6.41
N ILE A 367 7.63 33.37 7.43
CA ILE A 367 7.67 33.83 8.83
C ILE A 367 9.08 33.85 9.43
N SER A 368 10.05 33.19 8.76
CA SER A 368 11.45 33.08 9.22
C SER A 368 12.24 34.38 9.01
N ASP A 369 13.34 34.54 9.76
CA ASP A 369 14.39 35.53 9.50
C ASP A 369 15.27 35.15 8.29
N ASP A 370 16.10 36.06 7.83
CA ASP A 370 16.93 35.85 6.65
C ASP A 370 17.98 34.71 6.83
N ARG A 371 18.42 34.45 8.03
CA ARG A 371 19.33 33.33 8.32
C ARG A 371 18.67 31.98 8.10
N VAL A 372 17.45 31.82 8.66
CA VAL A 372 16.67 30.60 8.49
C VAL A 372 16.26 30.43 7.02
N LYS A 373 15.88 31.52 6.33
CA LYS A 373 15.55 31.47 4.90
C LYS A 373 16.70 30.95 4.04
N LYS A 374 17.95 31.37 4.32
CA LYS A 374 19.15 30.86 3.62
C LYS A 374 19.35 29.37 3.86
N ILE A 375 19.18 28.90 5.11
CA ILE A 375 19.27 27.47 5.44
C ILE A 375 18.19 26.70 4.70
N LEU A 376 16.94 27.19 4.72
CA LEU A 376 15.82 26.54 4.02
C LEU A 376 16.06 26.48 2.51
N SER A 377 16.62 27.52 1.89
CA SER A 377 16.95 27.52 0.48
C SER A 377 17.99 26.44 0.13
N MET A 378 19.03 26.30 0.92
CA MET A 378 20.06 25.28 0.75
C MET A 378 19.51 23.87 1.02
N LEU A 379 18.68 23.72 2.08
CA LEU A 379 18.09 22.45 2.45
C LEU A 379 17.15 21.94 1.34
N MET A 380 16.20 22.79 0.89
CA MET A 380 15.24 22.38 -0.15
C MET A 380 15.92 22.08 -1.49
N PHE A 381 16.97 22.84 -1.84
CA PHE A 381 17.78 22.56 -3.02
C PHE A 381 18.48 21.20 -2.91
N THR A 382 19.08 20.92 -1.76
CA THR A 382 19.76 19.64 -1.51
C THR A 382 18.76 18.47 -1.53
N LEU A 383 17.61 18.64 -0.91
CA LEU A 383 16.55 17.62 -0.92
C LEU A 383 16.02 17.35 -2.34
N ALA A 384 15.80 18.39 -3.15
CA ALA A 384 15.33 18.24 -4.51
C ALA A 384 16.30 17.45 -5.39
N LEU A 385 17.59 17.83 -5.37
CA LEU A 385 18.60 17.11 -6.16
C LEU A 385 18.85 15.70 -5.63
N SER A 386 18.83 15.51 -4.31
CA SER A 386 18.98 14.18 -3.71
C SER A 386 17.82 13.27 -4.04
N ALA A 387 16.58 13.77 -4.01
CA ALA A 387 15.39 13.00 -4.39
C ALA A 387 15.46 12.59 -5.87
N LEU A 388 15.82 13.49 -6.77
CA LEU A 388 16.04 13.18 -8.19
C LEU A 388 17.12 12.11 -8.37
N ALA A 389 18.28 12.27 -7.71
CA ALA A 389 19.36 11.29 -7.79
C ALA A 389 18.92 9.91 -7.23
N ASN A 390 18.21 9.89 -6.10
CA ASN A 390 17.74 8.65 -5.50
C ASN A 390 16.69 7.93 -6.34
N ALA A 391 15.80 8.67 -6.99
CA ALA A 391 14.75 8.09 -7.84
C ALA A 391 15.30 7.51 -9.15
N TYR A 392 16.35 8.10 -9.74
CA TYR A 392 16.80 7.74 -11.07
C TYR A 392 18.21 7.14 -11.15
N VAL A 393 19.14 7.62 -10.29
CA VAL A 393 20.55 7.18 -10.32
C VAL A 393 20.80 6.06 -9.30
N PHE A 394 20.30 6.24 -8.07
CA PHE A 394 20.48 5.30 -6.95
C PHE A 394 19.24 4.42 -6.77
N LYS A 395 18.65 3.96 -7.88
CA LYS A 395 17.43 3.16 -7.90
C LYS A 395 17.68 1.80 -7.25
N SER A 396 16.71 1.33 -6.43
CA SER A 396 16.64 -0.06 -5.95
C SER A 396 15.81 -0.90 -6.92
N ASP A 397 15.97 -2.20 -6.84
CA ASP A 397 15.02 -3.14 -7.42
C ASP A 397 13.84 -3.28 -6.45
N TYR A 398 12.64 -3.00 -6.93
CA TYR A 398 11.42 -3.09 -6.14
C TYR A 398 10.64 -4.38 -6.42
N GLY A 399 11.15 -5.24 -7.30
CA GLY A 399 10.46 -6.44 -7.76
C GLY A 399 9.24 -6.14 -8.60
N ASN A 400 8.36 -7.12 -8.71
CA ASN A 400 7.08 -6.99 -9.40
C ASN A 400 6.09 -6.22 -8.52
N LEU A 401 5.62 -5.09 -9.02
CA LEU A 401 4.67 -4.24 -8.31
C LEU A 401 3.26 -4.44 -8.89
N ASP A 402 2.33 -4.78 -8.04
CA ASP A 402 0.89 -4.75 -8.30
C ASP A 402 0.27 -3.43 -7.80
N CYS A 403 -1.07 -3.28 -7.88
CA CYS A 403 -1.77 -2.08 -7.40
C CYS A 403 -1.65 -1.88 -5.88
N SER A 404 -1.34 -2.92 -5.14
CA SER A 404 -1.06 -2.84 -3.70
C SER A 404 0.32 -2.23 -3.43
N LEU A 405 1.18 -2.14 -4.45
CA LEU A 405 2.56 -1.67 -4.39
C LEU A 405 3.39 -2.44 -3.34
N LYS A 406 3.11 -3.73 -3.17
CA LYS A 406 3.90 -4.59 -2.28
C LYS A 406 5.28 -4.80 -2.87
N ILE A 407 6.28 -4.45 -2.08
CA ILE A 407 7.69 -4.63 -2.47
C ILE A 407 8.11 -6.02 -2.01
N SER A 408 8.38 -6.91 -2.97
CA SER A 408 8.72 -8.31 -2.74
C SER A 408 10.22 -8.58 -2.60
N THR A 409 11.06 -7.60 -2.94
CA THR A 409 12.51 -7.74 -2.96
C THR A 409 13.18 -6.98 -1.83
N ASP A 410 14.41 -7.37 -1.48
CA ASP A 410 15.23 -6.66 -0.52
C ASP A 410 15.64 -5.28 -1.07
N LEU A 411 15.15 -4.23 -0.41
CA LEU A 411 15.42 -2.84 -0.79
C LEU A 411 16.89 -2.43 -0.69
N LEU A 412 17.70 -3.21 0.02
CA LEU A 412 19.13 -3.03 0.17
C LEU A 412 19.97 -3.87 -0.79
N ASN A 413 19.35 -4.67 -1.65
CA ASN A 413 20.06 -5.50 -2.62
C ASN A 413 20.62 -4.67 -3.78
N ILE A 414 21.48 -3.72 -3.44
CA ILE A 414 22.24 -2.88 -4.37
C ILE A 414 23.71 -2.88 -3.96
N ALA A 415 24.60 -2.56 -4.91
CA ALA A 415 26.03 -2.57 -4.67
C ALA A 415 26.43 -1.60 -3.52
N LYS A 416 27.27 -2.04 -2.60
CA LYS A 416 27.70 -1.27 -1.42
C LYS A 416 28.26 0.11 -1.74
N TRP A 417 28.94 0.26 -2.86
CA TRP A 417 29.46 1.55 -3.31
C TRP A 417 28.36 2.54 -3.69
N VAL A 418 27.20 2.06 -4.17
CA VAL A 418 26.03 2.91 -4.49
C VAL A 418 25.44 3.50 -3.21
N HIS A 419 25.34 2.69 -2.14
CA HIS A 419 24.94 3.21 -0.82
C HIS A 419 25.84 4.32 -0.33
N LEU A 420 27.16 4.14 -0.48
CA LEU A 420 28.15 5.15 -0.08
C LEU A 420 27.99 6.44 -0.92
N CYS A 421 27.87 6.31 -2.24
CA CYS A 421 27.66 7.44 -3.14
C CYS A 421 26.38 8.20 -2.81
N ALA A 422 25.27 7.50 -2.56
CA ALA A 422 23.99 8.10 -2.22
C ALA A 422 24.01 8.88 -0.88
N VAL A 423 24.78 8.40 0.10
CA VAL A 423 24.98 9.10 1.40
C VAL A 423 25.88 10.32 1.25
N ILE A 424 26.91 10.25 0.42
CA ILE A 424 27.85 11.36 0.19
C ILE A 424 27.21 12.43 -0.70
N PHE A 425 26.34 12.07 -1.62
CA PHE A 425 25.75 12.98 -2.63
C PHE A 425 25.14 14.26 -2.02
N PRO A 426 24.30 14.23 -0.98
CA PRO A 426 23.77 15.45 -0.34
C PRO A 426 24.87 16.39 0.18
N VAL A 427 25.96 15.83 0.72
CA VAL A 427 27.10 16.61 1.20
C VAL A 427 27.81 17.32 0.04
N VAL A 428 28.01 16.60 -1.07
CA VAL A 428 28.58 17.17 -2.29
C VAL A 428 27.70 18.31 -2.84
N VAL A 429 26.39 18.12 -2.86
CA VAL A 429 25.42 19.15 -3.29
C VAL A 429 25.54 20.40 -2.42
N VAL A 430 25.63 20.26 -1.09
CA VAL A 430 25.80 21.39 -0.17
C VAL A 430 27.12 22.13 -0.46
N VAL A 431 28.22 21.39 -0.62
CA VAL A 431 29.54 22.00 -0.91
C VAL A 431 29.50 22.75 -2.24
N LEU A 432 28.93 22.14 -3.30
CA LEU A 432 28.78 22.77 -4.60
C LEU A 432 27.85 23.99 -4.56
N PHE A 433 26.76 23.94 -3.80
CA PHE A 433 25.88 25.09 -3.59
C PHE A 433 26.62 26.25 -2.96
N LEU A 434 27.38 25.99 -1.90
CA LEU A 434 28.16 27.03 -1.22
C LEU A 434 29.30 27.58 -2.10
N ALA A 435 29.98 26.72 -2.85
CA ALA A 435 31.01 27.14 -3.82
C ALA A 435 30.41 27.98 -4.96
N SER A 436 29.26 27.63 -5.46
CA SER A 436 28.57 28.32 -6.56
C SER A 436 28.23 29.77 -6.22
N LYS A 437 27.94 30.09 -4.92
CA LYS A 437 27.64 31.45 -4.47
C LYS A 437 28.76 32.45 -4.81
N ARG A 438 29.98 31.99 -5.00
CA ARG A 438 31.16 32.81 -5.37
C ARG A 438 31.34 32.97 -6.89
N THR A 439 30.48 32.31 -7.66
CA THR A 439 30.60 32.26 -9.14
C THR A 439 29.37 32.82 -9.81
N LYS A 440 29.46 33.11 -11.13
CA LYS A 440 28.31 33.50 -11.96
C LYS A 440 27.29 32.35 -12.12
N ILE A 441 27.70 31.10 -11.90
CA ILE A 441 26.88 29.88 -12.03
C ILE A 441 25.67 29.96 -11.09
N PHE A 442 25.83 30.55 -9.89
CA PHE A 442 24.74 30.68 -8.91
C PHE A 442 23.49 31.35 -9.48
N ARG A 443 23.65 32.34 -10.39
CA ARG A 443 22.55 33.04 -11.03
C ARG A 443 21.75 32.16 -12.00
N HIS A 444 22.35 31.09 -12.52
CA HIS A 444 21.72 30.17 -13.47
C HIS A 444 21.02 28.99 -12.82
N ILE A 445 21.28 28.70 -11.55
CA ILE A 445 20.62 27.61 -10.81
C ILE A 445 19.09 27.69 -10.90
N PRO A 446 18.42 28.84 -10.70
CA PRO A 446 16.97 28.95 -10.83
C PRO A 446 16.48 28.55 -12.22
N SER A 447 17.21 28.90 -13.30
CA SER A 447 16.85 28.54 -14.66
C SER A 447 16.92 27.03 -14.92
N VAL A 448 17.93 26.37 -14.32
CA VAL A 448 18.06 24.90 -14.38
C VAL A 448 16.89 24.24 -13.64
N LEU A 449 16.52 24.72 -12.46
CA LEU A 449 15.37 24.20 -11.71
C LEU A 449 14.05 24.40 -12.46
N ILE A 450 13.88 25.54 -13.15
CA ILE A 450 12.71 25.77 -14.02
C ILE A 450 12.69 24.74 -15.17
N ALA A 451 13.84 24.44 -15.78
CA ALA A 451 13.93 23.42 -16.82
C ALA A 451 13.52 22.05 -16.30
N PHE A 452 13.93 21.67 -15.07
CA PHE A 452 13.46 20.44 -14.42
C PHE A 452 11.94 20.48 -14.21
N CYS A 453 11.36 21.55 -13.70
CA CYS A 453 9.90 21.67 -13.55
C CYS A 453 9.16 21.47 -14.86
N ILE A 454 9.66 22.06 -15.97
CA ILE A 454 9.05 21.92 -17.29
C ILE A 454 9.15 20.46 -17.77
N ALA A 455 10.32 19.83 -17.62
CA ALA A 455 10.54 18.43 -18.00
C ALA A 455 9.63 17.48 -17.20
N GLU A 456 9.54 17.65 -15.88
CA GLU A 456 8.68 16.89 -14.99
C GLU A 456 7.19 17.02 -15.38
N CYS A 457 6.73 18.25 -15.65
CA CYS A 457 5.36 18.49 -16.13
C CYS A 457 5.14 17.80 -17.49
N GLY A 458 6.02 17.98 -18.45
CA GLY A 458 5.90 17.37 -19.78
C GLY A 458 5.84 15.85 -19.74
N PHE A 459 6.74 15.22 -18.96
CA PHE A 459 6.75 13.79 -18.77
C PHE A 459 5.47 13.27 -18.08
N SER A 460 5.03 13.95 -17.02
CA SER A 460 3.84 13.57 -16.29
C SER A 460 2.57 13.71 -17.12
N PHE A 461 2.44 14.77 -17.92
CA PHE A 461 1.31 14.93 -18.84
C PHE A 461 1.28 13.86 -19.93
N TYR A 462 2.44 13.49 -20.47
CA TYR A 462 2.56 12.37 -21.41
C TYR A 462 2.04 11.06 -20.78
N LYS A 463 2.52 10.73 -19.57
CA LYS A 463 2.08 9.54 -18.85
C LYS A 463 0.58 9.58 -18.50
N THR A 464 0.08 10.73 -18.10
CA THR A 464 -1.35 10.95 -17.77
C THR A 464 -2.24 10.76 -19.00
N ALA A 465 -1.80 11.23 -20.16
CA ALA A 465 -2.51 11.02 -21.44
C ALA A 465 -2.54 9.53 -21.81
N PHE A 466 -1.43 8.82 -21.63
CA PHE A 466 -1.35 7.37 -21.81
C PHE A 466 -2.32 6.62 -20.88
N ILE A 467 -2.27 6.90 -19.57
CA ILE A 467 -3.18 6.32 -18.57
C ILE A 467 -4.65 6.53 -18.95
N LYS A 468 -4.99 7.75 -19.37
CA LYS A 468 -6.38 8.07 -19.79
C LYS A 468 -6.80 7.29 -21.02
N LYS A 469 -5.90 7.13 -22.00
CA LYS A 469 -6.18 6.36 -23.23
C LYS A 469 -6.44 4.88 -22.90
N GLU A 470 -5.54 4.26 -22.16
CA GLU A 470 -5.65 2.85 -21.73
C GLU A 470 -6.94 2.61 -20.92
N PHE A 471 -7.18 3.43 -19.92
CA PHE A 471 -8.38 3.35 -19.10
C PHE A 471 -9.68 3.53 -19.89
N ASN A 472 -9.73 4.47 -20.84
CA ASN A 472 -10.92 4.66 -21.68
C ASN A 472 -11.16 3.49 -22.64
N SER A 473 -10.10 2.91 -23.20
CA SER A 473 -10.21 1.71 -24.05
C SER A 473 -10.80 0.55 -23.26
N TYR A 474 -10.32 0.32 -22.07
CA TYR A 474 -10.85 -0.69 -21.15
C TYR A 474 -12.33 -0.42 -20.79
N LYS A 475 -12.66 0.83 -20.45
CA LYS A 475 -14.03 1.22 -20.11
C LYS A 475 -15.01 0.96 -21.26
N ILE A 476 -14.64 1.25 -22.50
CA ILE A 476 -15.47 1.00 -23.68
C ILE A 476 -15.66 -0.50 -23.91
N SER A 477 -14.58 -1.30 -23.80
CA SER A 477 -14.66 -2.76 -23.90
C SER A 477 -15.58 -3.35 -22.82
N ARG A 478 -15.50 -2.84 -21.61
CA ARG A 478 -16.33 -3.28 -20.49
C ARG A 478 -17.78 -2.79 -20.58
N GLU A 479 -18.05 -1.60 -21.11
CA GLU A 479 -19.43 -1.10 -21.29
C GLU A 479 -20.22 -1.91 -22.30
N LYS A 480 -19.57 -2.57 -23.26
CA LYS A 480 -20.23 -3.55 -24.15
C LYS A 480 -20.72 -4.78 -23.41
N ASN A 481 -20.05 -5.16 -22.31
CA ASN A 481 -20.35 -6.35 -21.50
C ASN A 481 -21.07 -6.00 -20.18
N ARG A 482 -21.67 -4.81 -20.09
CA ARG A 482 -22.11 -4.26 -18.82
C ARG A 482 -23.45 -4.83 -18.33
N TYR A 483 -23.43 -5.23 -17.08
CA TYR A 483 -24.59 -5.38 -16.22
C TYR A 483 -25.41 -4.07 -16.18
N ASP A 484 -26.72 -4.17 -16.38
CA ASP A 484 -27.63 -3.03 -16.31
C ASP A 484 -27.79 -2.55 -14.85
N LYS A 485 -27.17 -1.44 -14.51
CA LYS A 485 -27.22 -0.82 -13.15
C LYS A 485 -28.64 -0.61 -12.61
N ALA A 486 -29.63 -0.59 -13.50
CA ALA A 486 -31.03 -0.31 -13.14
C ALA A 486 -31.75 -1.50 -12.50
N SER A 487 -31.25 -2.75 -12.61
CA SER A 487 -32.01 -3.92 -12.18
C SER A 487 -31.59 -4.54 -10.86
N GLU A 488 -30.51 -4.12 -10.19
CA GLU A 488 -29.94 -4.77 -8.97
C GLU A 488 -29.82 -6.31 -9.04
N ARG A 489 -30.27 -6.93 -10.16
CA ARG A 489 -30.38 -8.37 -10.35
C ARG A 489 -29.18 -8.89 -11.13
N ILE A 490 -28.52 -9.90 -10.60
CA ILE A 490 -27.47 -10.65 -11.28
C ILE A 490 -28.09 -11.33 -12.50
N LYS A 491 -27.51 -11.14 -13.68
CA LYS A 491 -27.94 -11.81 -14.92
C LYS A 491 -27.02 -12.98 -15.21
N PRO A 492 -27.56 -14.12 -15.67
CA PRO A 492 -26.74 -15.23 -16.11
C PRO A 492 -25.79 -14.84 -17.23
N VAL A 493 -24.62 -15.43 -17.19
CA VAL A 493 -23.51 -15.21 -18.14
C VAL A 493 -23.05 -16.54 -18.72
N PHE A 494 -23.11 -17.62 -17.93
CA PHE A 494 -22.70 -18.96 -18.30
C PHE A 494 -23.93 -19.72 -18.75
N HIS A 495 -24.08 -19.91 -20.08
CA HIS A 495 -25.23 -20.57 -20.71
C HIS A 495 -24.91 -22.03 -20.99
N LEU A 496 -25.43 -22.95 -20.19
CA LEU A 496 -25.26 -24.38 -20.37
C LEU A 496 -26.47 -24.99 -21.10
N SER A 497 -26.32 -26.22 -21.59
CA SER A 497 -27.40 -26.98 -22.23
C SER A 497 -27.87 -28.11 -21.34
N LYS A 498 -29.21 -28.27 -21.21
CA LYS A 498 -29.81 -29.44 -20.55
C LYS A 498 -29.76 -30.69 -21.40
N THR A 499 -29.70 -30.56 -22.71
CA THR A 499 -29.86 -31.68 -23.67
C THR A 499 -28.60 -32.03 -24.41
N GLN A 500 -27.68 -31.08 -24.55
CA GLN A 500 -26.41 -31.26 -25.24
C GLN A 500 -25.26 -31.38 -24.25
N LYS A 501 -24.07 -31.75 -24.70
CA LYS A 501 -22.89 -31.90 -23.86
C LYS A 501 -22.30 -30.53 -23.47
N ASN A 502 -21.94 -30.38 -22.21
CA ASN A 502 -21.25 -29.20 -21.71
C ASN A 502 -19.83 -29.59 -21.25
N VAL A 503 -18.83 -28.78 -21.59
CA VAL A 503 -17.48 -28.90 -21.07
C VAL A 503 -17.20 -27.63 -20.28
N VAL A 504 -16.97 -27.74 -18.96
CA VAL A 504 -16.69 -26.62 -18.07
C VAL A 504 -15.34 -26.82 -17.46
N ILE A 505 -14.47 -25.80 -17.60
CA ILE A 505 -13.16 -25.73 -16.95
C ILE A 505 -13.25 -24.65 -15.88
N LEU A 506 -13.09 -25.04 -14.62
CA LEU A 506 -12.95 -24.18 -13.47
C LEU A 506 -11.46 -24.05 -13.14
N PHE A 507 -10.86 -22.97 -13.56
CA PHE A 507 -9.47 -22.65 -13.24
C PHE A 507 -9.40 -21.93 -11.90
N LEU A 508 -8.64 -22.48 -10.97
CA LEU A 508 -8.36 -21.89 -9.65
C LEU A 508 -6.86 -21.59 -9.56
N ASP A 509 -6.48 -20.33 -9.74
CA ASP A 509 -5.09 -19.91 -9.71
C ASP A 509 -4.41 -20.33 -8.39
N ARG A 510 -3.31 -21.08 -8.50
CA ARG A 510 -2.49 -21.44 -7.34
C ARG A 510 -3.19 -22.36 -6.32
N ALA A 511 -4.22 -23.09 -6.71
CA ALA A 511 -4.90 -24.00 -5.78
C ALA A 511 -3.99 -25.16 -5.36
N ILE A 512 -3.97 -25.45 -4.05
CA ILE A 512 -3.02 -26.38 -3.42
C ILE A 512 -3.62 -27.78 -3.35
N SER A 513 -3.11 -28.69 -4.17
CA SER A 513 -3.56 -30.08 -4.26
C SER A 513 -3.53 -30.80 -2.91
N SER A 514 -2.48 -30.60 -2.12
CA SER A 514 -2.30 -31.26 -0.82
C SER A 514 -3.39 -30.97 0.20
N PHE A 515 -4.14 -29.86 0.06
CA PHE A 515 -5.21 -29.48 0.99
C PHE A 515 -6.49 -30.27 0.78
N LEU A 516 -6.77 -30.78 -0.42
CA LEU A 516 -8.04 -31.41 -0.74
C LEU A 516 -8.40 -32.58 0.19
N PRO A 517 -7.51 -33.55 0.52
CA PRO A 517 -7.82 -34.64 1.44
C PRO A 517 -8.23 -34.14 2.83
N TYR A 518 -7.58 -33.07 3.33
CA TYR A 518 -7.89 -32.47 4.63
C TYR A 518 -9.25 -31.76 4.59
N ILE A 519 -9.58 -31.06 3.50
CA ILE A 519 -10.89 -30.40 3.30
C ILE A 519 -12.00 -31.47 3.27
N MET A 520 -11.82 -32.59 2.53
CA MET A 520 -12.80 -33.68 2.48
C MET A 520 -12.95 -34.38 3.84
N GLN A 521 -11.87 -34.49 4.62
CA GLN A 521 -11.96 -35.03 5.96
C GLN A 521 -12.65 -34.09 6.95
N GLN A 522 -12.46 -32.78 6.84
CA GLN A 522 -13.14 -31.77 7.66
C GLN A 522 -14.64 -31.68 7.33
N PHE A 523 -14.98 -31.83 6.05
CA PHE A 523 -16.33 -31.73 5.51
C PHE A 523 -16.72 -32.99 4.72
N PRO A 524 -17.04 -34.10 5.40
CA PRO A 524 -17.31 -35.39 4.73
C PRO A 524 -18.48 -35.37 3.76
N GLU A 525 -19.40 -34.43 3.90
CA GLU A 525 -20.53 -34.23 2.98
C GLU A 525 -20.08 -33.83 1.57
N LEU A 526 -18.87 -33.31 1.41
CA LEU A 526 -18.32 -32.97 0.10
C LEU A 526 -18.04 -34.21 -0.76
N GLU A 527 -17.76 -35.36 -0.16
CA GLU A 527 -17.54 -36.59 -0.91
C GLU A 527 -18.77 -36.99 -1.79
N GLU A 528 -19.99 -36.73 -1.31
CA GLU A 528 -21.21 -36.96 -2.03
C GLU A 528 -21.55 -35.84 -3.01
N LYS A 529 -21.21 -34.59 -2.65
CA LYS A 529 -21.44 -33.44 -3.52
C LYS A 529 -20.57 -33.48 -4.77
N TYR A 530 -19.33 -33.93 -4.65
CA TYR A 530 -18.39 -34.18 -5.76
C TYR A 530 -18.64 -35.56 -6.41
N ASP A 531 -19.89 -35.90 -6.66
CA ASP A 531 -20.34 -37.15 -7.25
C ASP A 531 -19.68 -37.39 -8.62
N GLY A 532 -19.05 -38.55 -8.79
CA GLY A 532 -18.41 -38.93 -10.02
C GLY A 532 -17.06 -38.25 -10.34
N PHE A 533 -16.52 -37.43 -9.45
CA PHE A 533 -15.20 -36.84 -9.63
C PHE A 533 -14.08 -37.84 -9.40
N VAL A 534 -12.97 -37.62 -10.12
CA VAL A 534 -11.66 -38.26 -9.90
C VAL A 534 -10.66 -37.18 -9.55
N TYR A 535 -9.99 -37.32 -8.41
CA TYR A 535 -8.90 -36.46 -7.96
C TYR A 535 -7.56 -37.09 -8.30
N TYR A 536 -6.68 -36.32 -8.94
CA TYR A 536 -5.34 -36.72 -9.36
C TYR A 536 -4.26 -36.02 -8.51
N PRO A 537 -3.92 -36.56 -7.32
CA PRO A 537 -2.89 -35.96 -6.46
C PRO A 537 -1.50 -35.99 -7.09
N ASN A 538 -1.23 -36.93 -7.98
CA ASN A 538 0.06 -37.11 -8.65
C ASN A 538 0.13 -36.30 -9.95
N CYS A 539 -0.22 -34.99 -9.84
CA CYS A 539 -0.22 -34.04 -10.94
C CYS A 539 0.94 -33.05 -10.82
N LEU A 540 1.57 -32.73 -11.94
CA LEU A 540 2.73 -31.85 -12.04
C LEU A 540 2.43 -30.67 -12.98
N THR A 541 2.97 -29.51 -12.67
CA THR A 541 3.06 -28.36 -13.60
C THR A 541 4.48 -28.18 -14.12
N PHE A 542 4.66 -27.29 -15.11
CA PHE A 542 5.95 -27.04 -15.76
C PHE A 542 6.71 -25.86 -15.14
N GLY A 543 6.13 -25.12 -14.22
CA GLY A 543 6.74 -24.00 -13.53
C GLY A 543 5.90 -23.48 -12.37
N GLN A 544 6.49 -22.71 -11.49
CA GLN A 544 5.93 -22.24 -10.22
C GLN A 544 5.08 -20.95 -10.34
N SER A 545 4.85 -20.45 -11.52
CA SER A 545 4.13 -19.18 -11.77
C SER A 545 3.21 -19.31 -12.97
N THR A 546 2.12 -18.55 -12.96
CA THR A 546 1.05 -18.60 -13.96
C THR A 546 1.53 -18.40 -15.40
N ASN A 547 2.47 -17.50 -15.64
CA ASN A 547 3.01 -17.27 -16.99
C ASN A 547 3.77 -18.48 -17.58
N ILE A 548 4.26 -19.36 -16.72
CA ILE A 548 4.99 -20.59 -17.13
C ILE A 548 4.07 -21.83 -17.06
N GLY A 549 3.23 -21.92 -16.04
CA GLY A 549 2.34 -23.08 -15.82
C GLY A 549 1.07 -23.06 -16.67
N ALA A 550 0.42 -21.90 -16.82
CA ALA A 550 -0.85 -21.79 -17.54
C ALA A 550 -0.76 -22.07 -19.04
N PRO A 551 0.26 -21.67 -19.80
CA PRO A 551 0.30 -21.95 -21.24
C PRO A 551 0.18 -23.44 -21.57
N ALA A 552 0.90 -24.31 -20.84
CA ALA A 552 0.79 -25.75 -21.03
C ALA A 552 -0.59 -26.31 -20.64
N MET A 553 -1.19 -25.79 -19.56
CA MET A 553 -2.54 -26.16 -19.14
C MET A 553 -3.59 -25.83 -20.20
N LEU A 554 -3.47 -24.65 -20.84
CA LEU A 554 -4.44 -24.13 -21.79
C LEU A 554 -4.23 -24.62 -23.23
N GLY A 555 -2.96 -24.78 -23.64
CA GLY A 555 -2.58 -25.14 -25.02
C GLY A 555 -2.04 -26.56 -25.18
N GLY A 556 -1.80 -27.29 -24.08
CA GLY A 556 -1.21 -28.63 -24.13
C GLY A 556 0.33 -28.61 -24.19
N TYR A 557 0.91 -29.77 -24.50
CA TYR A 557 2.36 -30.00 -24.43
C TYR A 557 3.21 -29.16 -25.39
N GLU A 558 2.64 -28.61 -26.45
CA GLU A 558 3.34 -27.69 -27.36
C GLU A 558 3.68 -26.33 -26.71
N TYR A 559 3.08 -26.05 -25.55
CA TYR A 559 3.23 -24.77 -24.82
C TYR A 559 3.95 -24.95 -23.47
N THR A 560 4.72 -26.04 -23.33
CA THR A 560 5.66 -26.14 -22.19
C THR A 560 6.74 -25.05 -22.31
N PRO A 561 7.39 -24.64 -21.22
CA PRO A 561 8.41 -23.58 -21.26
C PRO A 561 9.55 -23.90 -22.24
N GLU A 562 9.90 -25.18 -22.37
CA GLU A 562 10.92 -25.65 -23.32
C GLU A 562 10.49 -25.46 -24.77
N GLU A 563 9.25 -25.85 -25.11
CA GLU A 563 8.71 -25.70 -26.45
C GLU A 563 8.50 -24.22 -26.83
N ILE A 564 8.00 -23.42 -25.90
CA ILE A 564 7.88 -21.97 -26.05
C ILE A 564 9.24 -21.34 -26.35
N ASN A 565 10.29 -21.76 -25.63
CA ASN A 565 11.65 -21.21 -25.82
C ASN A 565 12.29 -21.60 -27.13
N LYS A 566 11.89 -22.72 -27.76
CA LYS A 566 12.34 -23.10 -29.12
C LYS A 566 11.85 -22.11 -30.18
N ARG A 567 10.70 -21.49 -29.99
CA ARG A 567 10.09 -20.48 -30.89
C ARG A 567 10.71 -19.08 -30.65
N SER A 568 12.01 -18.95 -30.89
CA SER A 568 12.82 -17.78 -30.49
C SER A 568 12.56 -16.50 -31.31
N SER A 569 11.82 -16.54 -32.42
CA SER A 569 11.48 -15.38 -33.25
C SER A 569 10.26 -14.63 -32.74
N GLU A 570 9.37 -15.28 -32.02
CA GLU A 570 8.08 -14.76 -31.57
C GLU A 570 8.15 -14.21 -30.15
N LEU A 571 7.29 -13.24 -29.83
CA LEU A 571 7.20 -12.68 -28.50
C LEU A 571 6.52 -13.67 -27.53
N LEU A 572 6.90 -13.62 -26.26
CA LEU A 572 6.26 -14.45 -25.22
C LEU A 572 4.78 -14.16 -25.10
N ILE A 573 4.38 -12.88 -25.19
CA ILE A 573 2.97 -12.47 -25.15
C ILE A 573 2.14 -13.12 -26.27
N ASP A 574 2.69 -13.21 -27.48
CA ASP A 574 1.98 -13.80 -28.62
C ASP A 574 1.81 -15.30 -28.43
N LYS A 575 2.85 -15.99 -27.96
CA LYS A 575 2.81 -17.44 -27.66
C LYS A 575 1.88 -17.76 -26.48
N HIS A 576 1.84 -16.89 -25.48
CA HIS A 576 0.90 -17.03 -24.36
C HIS A 576 -0.55 -16.87 -24.84
N ASN A 577 -0.84 -15.82 -25.61
CA ASN A 577 -2.16 -15.61 -26.18
C ASN A 577 -2.59 -16.79 -27.08
N GLU A 578 -1.69 -17.28 -27.91
CA GLU A 578 -1.93 -18.46 -28.73
C GLU A 578 -2.30 -19.68 -27.87
N ALA A 579 -1.56 -19.95 -26.79
CA ALA A 579 -1.88 -21.04 -25.85
C ALA A 579 -3.29 -20.90 -25.27
N THR A 580 -3.69 -19.69 -24.85
CA THR A 580 -5.01 -19.40 -24.28
C THR A 580 -6.15 -19.61 -25.29
N LEU A 581 -5.86 -19.53 -26.57
CA LEU A 581 -6.84 -19.64 -27.65
C LEU A 581 -6.99 -21.07 -28.18
N VAL A 582 -6.06 -22.02 -27.89
CA VAL A 582 -6.08 -23.38 -28.44
C VAL A 582 -7.38 -24.08 -28.15
N MET A 583 -7.74 -24.28 -26.87
CA MET A 583 -8.97 -24.97 -26.50
C MET A 583 -10.24 -24.24 -26.98
N PRO A 584 -10.41 -22.94 -26.71
CA PRO A 584 -11.58 -22.23 -27.22
C PRO A 584 -11.76 -22.35 -28.74
N ARG A 585 -10.68 -22.24 -29.50
CA ARG A 585 -10.73 -22.37 -30.96
C ARG A 585 -11.07 -23.78 -31.43
N LEU A 586 -10.50 -24.80 -30.81
CA LEU A 586 -10.83 -26.21 -31.09
C LEU A 586 -12.31 -26.50 -30.91
N PHE A 587 -12.92 -26.04 -29.83
CA PHE A 587 -14.32 -26.23 -29.55
C PHE A 587 -15.23 -25.39 -30.46
N LEU A 588 -14.82 -24.15 -30.75
CA LEU A 588 -15.55 -23.28 -31.69
C LEU A 588 -15.62 -23.90 -33.09
N ASP A 589 -14.49 -24.40 -33.59
CA ASP A 589 -14.37 -25.06 -34.90
C ASP A 589 -15.22 -26.37 -34.95
N ALA A 590 -15.42 -27.01 -33.81
CA ALA A 590 -16.31 -28.17 -33.65
C ALA A 590 -17.79 -27.80 -33.50
N GLY A 591 -18.17 -26.51 -33.58
CA GLY A 591 -19.54 -26.02 -33.55
C GLY A 591 -20.13 -25.86 -32.14
N PHE A 592 -19.30 -25.87 -31.10
CA PHE A 592 -19.72 -25.60 -29.74
C PHE A 592 -20.01 -24.08 -29.56
N ASP A 593 -20.91 -23.79 -28.65
CA ASP A 593 -21.05 -22.42 -28.11
C ASP A 593 -19.96 -22.19 -27.08
N VAL A 594 -19.07 -21.22 -27.37
CA VAL A 594 -17.82 -21.05 -26.64
C VAL A 594 -17.86 -19.75 -25.86
N LEU A 595 -17.57 -19.83 -24.55
CA LEU A 595 -17.39 -18.68 -23.68
C LEU A 595 -16.11 -18.84 -22.83
N VAL A 596 -15.32 -17.80 -22.75
CA VAL A 596 -14.16 -17.73 -21.84
C VAL A 596 -14.32 -16.56 -20.89
N SER A 597 -14.12 -16.80 -19.60
CA SER A 597 -14.20 -15.79 -18.55
C SER A 597 -12.91 -15.76 -17.75
N ASP A 598 -12.40 -14.55 -17.52
CA ASP A 598 -11.27 -14.30 -16.63
C ASP A 598 -10.03 -15.17 -16.93
N VAL A 599 -9.63 -15.23 -18.20
CA VAL A 599 -8.48 -16.03 -18.65
C VAL A 599 -7.18 -15.44 -18.09
N PRO A 600 -6.32 -16.27 -17.46
CA PRO A 600 -5.12 -15.77 -16.77
C PRO A 600 -4.14 -15.12 -17.77
N TRP A 601 -3.70 -13.91 -17.43
CA TRP A 601 -2.64 -13.17 -18.12
C TRP A 601 -2.82 -12.94 -19.62
N ALA A 602 -4.03 -12.98 -20.15
CA ALA A 602 -4.31 -12.61 -21.54
C ALA A 602 -3.67 -11.24 -21.87
N ASN A 603 -2.92 -11.16 -22.96
CA ASN A 603 -2.11 -10.00 -23.37
C ASN A 603 -1.09 -9.55 -22.28
N TYR A 604 -0.66 -10.45 -21.42
CA TYR A 604 0.16 -10.11 -20.25
C TYR A 604 -0.40 -8.88 -19.49
N ALA A 605 -1.71 -8.82 -19.36
CA ALA A 605 -2.43 -7.81 -18.61
C ALA A 605 -2.97 -8.38 -17.30
N TRP A 606 -2.94 -7.59 -16.24
CA TRP A 606 -3.46 -7.99 -14.92
C TRP A 606 -4.97 -8.22 -14.93
N SER A 607 -5.70 -7.59 -15.81
CA SER A 607 -7.15 -7.74 -15.87
C SER A 607 -7.71 -7.36 -17.24
N GLY A 608 -8.70 -8.12 -17.69
CA GLY A 608 -9.75 -7.71 -18.61
C GLY A 608 -9.36 -7.37 -20.04
N ASP A 609 -8.22 -7.78 -20.56
CA ASP A 609 -7.91 -7.57 -21.98
C ASP A 609 -8.38 -8.78 -22.83
N SER A 610 -9.58 -8.66 -23.37
CA SER A 610 -10.22 -9.68 -24.23
C SER A 610 -9.82 -9.55 -25.72
N SER A 611 -8.98 -8.61 -26.07
CA SER A 611 -8.71 -8.29 -27.50
C SER A 611 -8.15 -9.45 -28.32
N ALA A 612 -7.43 -10.39 -27.69
CA ALA A 612 -6.94 -11.60 -28.34
C ALA A 612 -8.09 -12.52 -28.74
N PHE A 613 -9.11 -12.67 -27.90
CA PHE A 613 -10.28 -13.52 -28.13
C PHE A 613 -11.23 -12.90 -29.16
N GLU A 614 -11.46 -11.58 -29.07
CA GLU A 614 -12.32 -10.84 -30.02
C GLU A 614 -11.79 -10.95 -31.46
N LYS A 615 -10.47 -10.93 -31.69
CA LYS A 615 -9.84 -11.12 -32.99
C LYS A 615 -10.14 -12.48 -33.60
N GLU A 616 -10.27 -13.51 -32.76
CA GLU A 616 -10.57 -14.88 -33.17
C GLU A 616 -12.09 -15.19 -33.19
N GLY A 617 -12.94 -14.19 -32.90
CA GLY A 617 -14.39 -14.36 -32.84
C GLY A 617 -14.88 -15.23 -31.67
N ILE A 618 -14.09 -15.33 -30.60
CA ILE A 618 -14.39 -16.06 -29.39
C ILE A 618 -15.07 -15.12 -28.39
N ASN A 619 -16.21 -15.53 -27.85
CA ASN A 619 -16.88 -14.79 -26.80
C ASN A 619 -16.04 -14.82 -25.53
N SER A 620 -15.72 -13.65 -25.01
CA SER A 620 -14.96 -13.50 -23.77
C SER A 620 -15.61 -12.49 -22.84
N THR A 621 -15.46 -12.73 -21.54
CA THR A 621 -16.01 -11.86 -20.50
C THR A 621 -15.10 -11.81 -19.28
N TRP A 622 -15.35 -10.82 -18.41
CA TRP A 622 -14.63 -10.66 -17.15
C TRP A 622 -15.64 -10.46 -16.04
N GLN A 623 -15.66 -11.38 -15.08
CA GLN A 623 -16.64 -11.42 -14.01
C GLN A 623 -16.05 -11.15 -12.64
N ASN A 624 -14.74 -11.45 -12.45
CA ASN A 624 -14.07 -11.23 -11.18
C ASN A 624 -14.16 -9.74 -10.77
N GLY A 625 -14.65 -9.49 -9.56
CA GLY A 625 -14.90 -8.17 -9.02
C GLY A 625 -16.19 -7.49 -9.40
N MET A 626 -16.99 -8.06 -10.32
CA MET A 626 -18.27 -7.48 -10.74
C MET A 626 -19.32 -7.50 -9.62
N TYR A 627 -19.27 -8.51 -8.76
CA TYR A 627 -20.31 -8.83 -7.77
C TYR A 627 -19.89 -8.59 -6.31
N SER A 628 -18.74 -7.98 -6.09
CA SER A 628 -18.20 -7.76 -4.74
C SER A 628 -19.16 -6.97 -3.85
N MET A 629 -19.87 -5.95 -4.42
CA MET A 629 -20.85 -5.16 -3.68
C MET A 629 -22.08 -5.99 -3.26
N GLN A 630 -22.58 -6.78 -4.20
CA GLN A 630 -23.73 -7.64 -3.94
C GLN A 630 -23.38 -8.69 -2.89
N TYR A 631 -22.15 -9.25 -2.97
CA TYR A 631 -21.65 -10.20 -1.98
C TYR A 631 -21.55 -9.56 -0.59
N LEU A 632 -20.88 -8.42 -0.45
CA LEU A 632 -20.76 -7.72 0.83
C LEU A 632 -22.13 -7.35 1.40
N LYS A 633 -23.05 -6.87 0.56
CA LYS A 633 -24.44 -6.57 0.97
C LYS A 633 -25.17 -7.83 1.44
N SER A 634 -24.98 -8.98 0.79
CA SER A 634 -25.63 -10.25 1.15
C SER A 634 -25.22 -10.77 2.52
N ILE A 635 -23.99 -10.45 2.94
CA ILE A 635 -23.46 -10.80 4.28
C ILE A 635 -23.59 -9.66 5.30
N GLY A 636 -24.41 -8.65 5.00
CA GLY A 636 -24.71 -7.53 5.91
C GLY A 636 -23.60 -6.52 6.09
N LYS A 637 -22.59 -6.50 5.21
CA LYS A 637 -21.48 -5.54 5.25
C LYS A 637 -21.70 -4.41 4.25
N THR A 638 -21.42 -3.19 4.70
CA THR A 638 -21.33 -2.02 3.82
C THR A 638 -19.89 -1.80 3.42
N GLU A 639 -19.64 -1.48 2.15
CA GLU A 639 -18.30 -1.05 1.71
C GLU A 639 -17.89 0.20 2.48
N GLU A 640 -16.92 0.12 3.36
CA GLU A 640 -16.01 1.21 3.58
C GLU A 640 -14.96 1.15 2.46
N ASN A 641 -14.67 2.31 1.85
CA ASN A 641 -13.77 2.44 0.69
C ASN A 641 -12.30 2.15 1.03
N ASN A 642 -12.00 0.99 1.57
CA ASN A 642 -10.66 0.61 2.02
C ASN A 642 -9.66 0.58 0.86
N PHE A 643 -10.05 0.06 -0.32
CA PHE A 643 -9.14 0.03 -1.48
C PHE A 643 -8.69 1.42 -1.91
N ASP A 644 -9.62 2.35 -2.01
CA ASP A 644 -9.34 3.73 -2.42
C ASP A 644 -8.38 4.42 -1.43
N PHE A 645 -8.63 4.23 -0.15
CA PHE A 645 -7.76 4.73 0.92
C PHE A 645 -6.37 4.10 0.87
N VAL A 646 -6.30 2.78 0.72
CA VAL A 646 -5.04 2.03 0.64
C VAL A 646 -4.23 2.46 -0.59
N CYS A 647 -4.83 2.52 -1.79
CA CYS A 647 -4.12 2.97 -2.98
C CYS A 647 -3.60 4.41 -2.86
N LYS A 648 -4.41 5.33 -2.30
CA LYS A 648 -3.97 6.71 -2.05
C LYS A 648 -2.74 6.76 -1.16
N LYS A 649 -2.76 5.99 -0.07
CA LYS A 649 -1.66 5.92 0.91
C LYS A 649 -0.42 5.25 0.32
N GLN A 650 -0.59 4.13 -0.36
CA GLN A 650 0.53 3.35 -0.91
C GLN A 650 1.27 4.10 -2.02
N ILE A 651 0.57 4.83 -2.88
CA ILE A 651 1.21 5.65 -3.92
C ILE A 651 2.07 6.76 -3.29
N VAL A 652 1.57 7.40 -2.23
CA VAL A 652 2.34 8.39 -1.47
C VAL A 652 3.57 7.73 -0.84
N ASN A 653 3.40 6.61 -0.14
CA ASN A 653 4.51 5.90 0.50
C ASN A 653 5.56 5.43 -0.50
N PHE A 654 5.14 4.89 -1.63
CA PHE A 654 6.06 4.39 -2.65
C PHE A 654 6.88 5.52 -3.30
N ALA A 655 6.24 6.66 -3.61
CA ALA A 655 6.96 7.83 -4.10
C ALA A 655 8.00 8.34 -3.07
N MET A 656 7.67 8.33 -1.78
CA MET A 656 8.61 8.66 -0.71
C MET A 656 9.80 7.69 -0.68
N ILE A 657 9.54 6.38 -0.71
CA ILE A 657 10.60 5.35 -0.69
C ILE A 657 11.57 5.54 -1.85
N GLN A 658 11.07 5.83 -3.06
CA GLN A 658 11.93 6.06 -4.22
C GLN A 658 12.85 7.28 -4.05
N ALA A 659 12.39 8.31 -3.36
CA ALA A 659 13.16 9.53 -3.12
C ALA A 659 14.16 9.44 -1.96
N LEU A 660 13.97 8.46 -1.05
CA LEU A 660 14.86 8.28 0.09
C LEU A 660 16.22 7.72 -0.31
N VAL A 661 17.24 8.08 0.48
CA VAL A 661 18.57 7.46 0.35
C VAL A 661 18.45 5.95 0.56
N PRO A 662 19.06 5.11 -0.29
CA PRO A 662 18.87 3.66 -0.27
C PRO A 662 19.01 3.00 1.11
N VAL A 663 19.97 3.44 1.91
CA VAL A 663 20.25 2.91 3.26
C VAL A 663 19.08 3.08 4.24
N VAL A 664 18.16 4.01 3.99
CA VAL A 664 16.99 4.26 4.86
C VAL A 664 15.68 3.75 4.27
N ARG A 665 15.68 3.22 3.03
CA ARG A 665 14.46 2.74 2.36
C ARG A 665 13.80 1.60 3.13
N GLU A 666 14.59 0.59 3.47
CA GLU A 666 14.11 -0.57 4.24
C GLU A 666 13.59 -0.14 5.62
N PHE A 667 14.34 0.74 6.30
CA PHE A 667 13.91 1.29 7.58
C PHE A 667 12.56 2.01 7.47
N PHE A 668 12.39 2.86 6.45
CA PHE A 668 11.14 3.58 6.22
C PHE A 668 10.00 2.61 5.88
N HIS A 669 10.25 1.66 5.00
CA HIS A 669 9.30 0.65 4.56
C HIS A 669 8.70 -0.13 5.75
N TYR A 670 9.54 -0.66 6.64
CA TYR A 670 9.08 -1.41 7.81
C TYR A 670 8.52 -0.53 8.94
N THR A 671 8.80 0.77 8.94
CA THR A 671 8.26 1.68 9.97
C THR A 671 6.87 2.15 9.64
N VAL A 672 6.58 2.43 8.37
CA VAL A 672 5.28 3.00 7.94
C VAL A 672 4.20 1.95 7.82
N ASP A 673 4.51 0.71 8.19
CA ASP A 673 3.58 -0.41 8.05
C ASP A 673 2.96 -0.49 6.65
N TYR A 674 3.86 -0.52 5.67
CA TYR A 674 3.54 -0.45 4.26
C TYR A 674 2.57 -1.55 3.82
N PHE A 675 2.56 -2.68 4.54
CA PHE A 675 1.76 -3.86 4.24
C PHE A 675 0.53 -4.05 5.15
N ARG A 676 0.43 -3.34 6.27
CA ARG A 676 -0.78 -3.42 7.09
C ARG A 676 -1.91 -2.66 6.42
N THR A 677 -2.65 -3.37 5.65
CA THR A 677 -4.06 -3.08 5.49
C THR A 677 -4.74 -3.75 6.68
N ASP A 678 -5.34 -2.98 7.55
CA ASP A 678 -6.08 -3.49 8.73
C ASP A 678 -7.30 -4.37 8.35
N SER A 679 -7.55 -4.56 7.09
CA SER A 679 -8.43 -5.58 6.58
C SER A 679 -7.57 -6.79 6.20
N ASP A 680 -7.64 -7.86 6.98
CA ASP A 680 -7.19 -9.21 6.60
C ASP A 680 -7.84 -9.71 5.30
N LEU A 681 -8.70 -8.89 4.72
CA LEU A 681 -9.33 -9.07 3.43
C LEU A 681 -8.54 -8.35 2.36
N SER A 682 -7.85 -9.14 1.59
CA SER A 682 -7.49 -8.65 0.27
C SER A 682 -8.79 -8.39 -0.49
N ASN A 683 -8.96 -7.19 -1.05
CA ASN A 683 -10.04 -6.95 -2.03
C ASN A 683 -9.99 -7.99 -3.16
N GLY A 684 -8.82 -8.58 -3.43
CA GLY A 684 -8.63 -9.73 -4.28
C GLY A 684 -9.49 -10.93 -3.89
N PHE A 685 -9.53 -11.32 -2.62
CA PHE A 685 -10.41 -12.40 -2.18
C PHE A 685 -11.89 -12.09 -2.45
N VAL A 686 -12.39 -10.94 -1.99
CA VAL A 686 -13.81 -10.57 -2.17
C VAL A 686 -14.20 -10.51 -3.64
N ASN A 687 -13.32 -9.99 -4.50
CA ASN A 687 -13.60 -9.87 -5.93
C ASN A 687 -13.71 -11.23 -6.61
N ASN A 688 -12.76 -12.10 -6.34
CA ASN A 688 -12.72 -13.42 -6.94
C ASN A 688 -13.77 -14.34 -6.31
N PHE A 689 -13.88 -14.35 -4.99
CA PHE A 689 -14.86 -15.17 -4.28
C PHE A 689 -16.31 -14.79 -4.62
N SER A 690 -16.63 -13.51 -4.83
CA SER A 690 -17.98 -13.08 -5.18
C SER A 690 -18.49 -13.68 -6.50
N THR A 691 -17.60 -13.91 -7.46
CA THR A 691 -17.96 -14.59 -8.72
C THR A 691 -18.30 -16.05 -8.48
N LEU A 692 -17.52 -16.76 -7.67
CA LEU A 692 -17.85 -18.14 -7.29
C LEU A 692 -19.09 -18.22 -6.41
N PHE A 693 -19.28 -17.29 -5.48
CA PHE A 693 -20.44 -17.24 -4.58
C PHE A 693 -21.77 -17.11 -5.33
N PHE A 694 -21.79 -16.37 -6.44
CA PHE A 694 -22.97 -16.21 -7.29
C PHE A 694 -22.94 -17.08 -8.54
N LEU A 695 -22.13 -18.14 -8.58
CA LEU A 695 -21.96 -18.97 -9.75
C LEU A 695 -23.27 -19.64 -10.20
N ASP A 696 -24.17 -19.97 -9.27
CA ASP A 696 -25.51 -20.45 -9.52
C ASP A 696 -26.39 -19.39 -10.23
N LEU A 697 -26.36 -18.14 -9.76
CA LEU A 697 -27.11 -17.05 -10.38
C LEU A 697 -26.51 -16.62 -11.73
N LEU A 698 -25.20 -16.85 -11.91
CA LEU A 698 -24.50 -16.59 -13.17
C LEU A 698 -24.67 -17.68 -14.20
N THR A 699 -25.22 -18.84 -13.84
CA THR A 699 -25.41 -19.98 -14.71
C THR A 699 -26.89 -20.13 -15.06
N ASP A 700 -27.22 -20.25 -16.35
CA ASP A 700 -28.52 -20.67 -16.81
C ASP A 700 -28.40 -21.85 -17.80
N PHE A 701 -29.56 -22.34 -18.27
CA PHE A 701 -29.63 -23.55 -19.08
C PHE A 701 -30.36 -23.25 -20.40
N THR A 702 -29.96 -22.17 -21.05
CA THR A 702 -30.64 -21.64 -22.25
C THR A 702 -29.97 -22.04 -23.56
N SER A 703 -28.78 -22.67 -23.53
CA SER A 703 -28.11 -23.10 -24.75
C SER A 703 -28.76 -24.34 -25.34
N ASP A 704 -28.94 -24.36 -26.64
CA ASP A 704 -29.44 -25.48 -27.45
C ASP A 704 -28.32 -26.27 -28.16
N LYS A 705 -27.05 -25.87 -27.96
CA LYS A 705 -25.85 -26.46 -28.53
C LYS A 705 -24.96 -27.11 -27.46
N ASN A 706 -23.99 -27.90 -27.93
CA ASN A 706 -22.87 -28.24 -27.06
C ASN A 706 -22.17 -26.97 -26.59
N THR A 707 -21.70 -26.89 -25.33
CA THR A 707 -21.07 -25.71 -24.80
C THR A 707 -19.65 -26.01 -24.34
N TYR A 708 -18.76 -25.02 -24.47
CA TYR A 708 -17.46 -24.99 -23.85
C TYR A 708 -17.34 -23.69 -23.03
N THR A 709 -17.14 -23.81 -21.73
CA THR A 709 -17.08 -22.69 -20.82
C THR A 709 -15.79 -22.76 -19.98
N PHE A 710 -14.94 -21.76 -20.10
CA PHE A 710 -13.78 -21.59 -19.25
C PHE A 710 -14.07 -20.48 -18.23
N ILE A 711 -13.86 -20.76 -16.94
CA ILE A 711 -14.09 -19.82 -15.83
C ILE A 711 -12.80 -19.75 -15.03
N GLY A 712 -12.07 -18.64 -15.17
CA GLY A 712 -10.87 -18.36 -14.37
C GLY A 712 -11.21 -17.64 -13.07
N ASN A 713 -10.49 -17.99 -12.00
CA ASN A 713 -10.68 -17.36 -10.69
C ASN A 713 -9.42 -17.42 -9.83
N ASP A 714 -8.98 -16.28 -9.32
CA ASP A 714 -7.75 -16.15 -8.54
C ASP A 714 -8.00 -16.18 -7.03
N VAL A 715 -9.15 -16.68 -6.56
CA VAL A 715 -9.51 -16.70 -5.14
C VAL A 715 -8.48 -17.43 -4.29
N THR A 716 -7.93 -18.53 -4.79
CA THR A 716 -6.93 -19.35 -4.11
C THR A 716 -5.52 -18.76 -4.11
N HIS A 717 -5.28 -17.75 -4.94
CA HIS A 717 -4.03 -16.99 -4.96
C HIS A 717 -3.92 -16.00 -3.79
N ASN A 718 -5.04 -15.55 -3.22
CA ASN A 718 -5.10 -14.49 -2.20
C ASN A 718 -5.34 -15.10 -0.81
N PRO A 719 -4.28 -15.44 -0.04
CA PRO A 719 -4.44 -16.01 1.30
C PRO A 719 -5.22 -15.04 2.18
N THR A 720 -6.25 -15.56 2.87
CA THR A 720 -7.16 -14.76 3.67
C THR A 720 -7.64 -15.55 4.87
N LYS A 721 -7.73 -14.93 6.02
CA LYS A 721 -8.31 -15.53 7.23
C LYS A 721 -9.84 -15.53 7.13
N LEU A 722 -10.42 -16.71 7.19
CA LEU A 722 -11.86 -16.93 7.15
C LEU A 722 -12.26 -17.85 8.31
N ASN A 723 -13.54 -17.89 8.65
CA ASN A 723 -14.04 -18.76 9.70
C ASN A 723 -14.84 -19.94 9.11
N ALA A 724 -14.45 -21.16 9.50
CA ALA A 724 -15.28 -22.34 9.26
C ALA A 724 -16.59 -22.25 10.09
N PRO A 725 -17.70 -22.92 9.70
CA PRO A 725 -17.79 -23.81 8.54
C PRO A 725 -18.11 -23.09 7.21
N ASP A 726 -18.57 -21.85 7.25
CA ASP A 726 -19.13 -21.18 6.08
C ASP A 726 -18.09 -20.45 5.24
N TYR A 727 -16.91 -20.17 5.83
CA TYR A 727 -15.82 -19.41 5.20
C TYR A 727 -16.26 -18.08 4.58
N LEU A 728 -17.28 -17.47 5.17
CA LEU A 728 -17.72 -16.13 4.80
C LEU A 728 -16.77 -15.08 5.35
N TYR A 729 -16.75 -13.95 4.68
CA TYR A 729 -15.99 -12.82 5.17
C TYR A 729 -16.45 -12.33 6.55
N GLN A 730 -15.52 -12.31 7.50
CA GLN A 730 -15.75 -11.77 8.84
C GLN A 730 -14.57 -10.92 9.27
N ASP A 731 -14.82 -9.94 10.16
CA ASP A 731 -13.76 -9.04 10.66
C ASP A 731 -12.80 -9.73 11.65
N SER A 732 -13.18 -10.87 12.20
CA SER A 732 -12.37 -11.69 13.09
C SER A 732 -12.07 -13.03 12.45
N SER A 733 -10.84 -13.45 12.45
CA SER A 733 -10.41 -14.78 12.01
C SER A 733 -10.34 -15.75 13.18
N CYS A 734 -10.76 -16.99 12.93
CA CYS A 734 -10.61 -18.10 13.86
C CYS A 734 -9.65 -19.14 13.25
N ASN A 735 -8.87 -19.81 14.09
CA ASN A 735 -7.94 -20.88 13.68
C ASN A 735 -8.68 -22.22 13.53
N ASP A 736 -9.82 -22.23 12.86
CA ASP A 736 -10.63 -23.43 12.71
C ASP A 736 -10.31 -24.16 11.41
N CYS A 737 -9.45 -25.17 11.51
CA CYS A 737 -9.13 -26.14 10.47
C CYS A 737 -9.63 -27.54 10.82
N GLY A 738 -10.69 -27.65 11.61
CA GLY A 738 -11.20 -28.92 12.07
C GLY A 738 -10.23 -29.63 13.03
N LYS A 739 -9.80 -30.85 12.66
CA LYS A 739 -8.85 -31.65 13.46
C LYS A 739 -7.37 -31.31 13.18
N PHE A 740 -7.11 -30.47 12.20
CA PHE A 740 -5.76 -30.14 11.75
C PHE A 740 -5.24 -28.90 12.45
N ILE A 741 -3.94 -28.91 12.72
CA ILE A 741 -3.22 -27.78 13.31
C ILE A 741 -2.28 -27.25 12.24
N PRO A 742 -2.55 -26.06 11.65
CA PRO A 742 -1.64 -25.45 10.68
C PRO A 742 -0.29 -25.14 11.36
N ALA A 743 0.80 -25.23 10.62
CA ALA A 743 2.13 -24.93 11.13
C ALA A 743 2.31 -23.43 11.42
N ASP A 744 1.72 -22.60 10.61
CA ASP A 744 1.79 -21.15 10.71
C ASP A 744 0.54 -20.47 10.10
N GLU A 745 0.53 -19.14 10.18
CA GLU A 745 -0.56 -18.31 9.64
C GLU A 745 -0.66 -18.36 8.10
N ASN A 746 0.46 -18.58 7.42
CA ASN A 746 0.47 -18.69 5.97
C ASN A 746 -0.24 -19.99 5.51
N GLU A 747 0.06 -21.13 6.13
CA GLU A 747 -0.67 -22.37 5.87
C GLU A 747 -2.16 -22.25 6.17
N LEU A 748 -2.52 -21.64 7.32
CA LEU A 748 -3.91 -21.41 7.72
C LEU A 748 -4.69 -20.62 6.67
N THR A 749 -4.15 -19.48 6.25
CA THR A 749 -4.85 -18.56 5.34
C THR A 749 -5.00 -19.12 3.93
N HIS A 750 -4.01 -19.87 3.45
CA HIS A 750 -4.12 -20.62 2.20
C HIS A 750 -5.13 -21.78 2.30
N TYR A 751 -5.15 -22.48 3.43
CA TYR A 751 -6.15 -23.53 3.67
C TYR A 751 -7.59 -22.95 3.61
N HIS A 752 -7.83 -21.84 4.28
CA HIS A 752 -9.15 -21.20 4.32
C HIS A 752 -9.67 -20.86 2.94
N VAL A 753 -8.87 -20.23 2.08
CA VAL A 753 -9.33 -19.85 0.73
C VAL A 753 -9.54 -21.07 -0.19
N ASN A 754 -8.74 -22.12 -0.03
CA ASN A 754 -8.94 -23.37 -0.74
C ASN A 754 -10.22 -24.06 -0.27
N ALA A 755 -10.45 -24.18 1.03
CA ALA A 755 -11.66 -24.77 1.60
C ALA A 755 -12.92 -24.01 1.18
N ALA A 756 -12.90 -22.67 1.24
CA ALA A 756 -13.97 -21.82 0.77
C ALA A 756 -14.32 -22.08 -0.71
N SER A 757 -13.31 -22.18 -1.57
CA SER A 757 -13.48 -22.43 -2.99
C SER A 757 -14.10 -23.80 -3.27
N ILE A 758 -13.61 -24.85 -2.64
CA ILE A 758 -14.12 -26.21 -2.79
C ILE A 758 -15.59 -26.30 -2.29
N LYS A 759 -15.92 -25.66 -1.17
CA LYS A 759 -17.30 -25.66 -0.64
C LYS A 759 -18.28 -24.94 -1.56
N ILE A 760 -17.89 -23.77 -2.07
CA ILE A 760 -18.81 -23.00 -2.91
C ILE A 760 -19.00 -23.65 -4.28
N ILE A 761 -17.98 -24.27 -4.85
CA ILE A 761 -18.10 -25.07 -6.07
C ILE A 761 -19.06 -26.26 -5.82
N ALA A 762 -18.96 -26.93 -4.67
CA ALA A 762 -19.89 -28.01 -4.31
C ALA A 762 -21.35 -27.54 -4.31
N SER A 763 -21.65 -26.32 -3.86
CA SER A 763 -23.00 -25.75 -3.94
C SER A 763 -23.46 -25.54 -5.39
N TRP A 764 -22.57 -25.12 -6.27
CA TRP A 764 -22.89 -25.01 -7.71
C TRP A 764 -23.10 -26.38 -8.36
N LEU A 765 -22.34 -27.42 -7.97
CA LEU A 765 -22.57 -28.79 -8.45
C LEU A 765 -23.99 -29.27 -8.08
N GLU A 766 -24.45 -29.01 -6.87
CA GLU A 766 -25.83 -29.31 -6.45
C GLU A 766 -26.88 -28.52 -7.26
N TYR A 767 -26.57 -27.27 -7.61
CA TYR A 767 -27.40 -26.47 -8.50
C TYR A 767 -27.52 -27.09 -9.90
N LEU A 768 -26.41 -27.62 -10.47
CA LEU A 768 -26.45 -28.34 -11.75
C LEU A 768 -27.27 -29.62 -11.64
N LYS A 769 -27.14 -30.39 -10.54
CA LYS A 769 -27.95 -31.62 -10.30
C LYS A 769 -29.42 -31.30 -10.23
N SER A 770 -29.81 -30.26 -9.49
CA SER A 770 -31.23 -29.86 -9.32
C SER A 770 -31.86 -29.31 -10.61
N ASN A 771 -31.07 -29.02 -11.61
CA ASN A 771 -31.52 -28.52 -12.92
C ASN A 771 -31.32 -29.50 -14.08
N ASP A 772 -31.04 -30.78 -13.81
CA ASP A 772 -30.84 -31.84 -14.80
C ASP A 772 -29.74 -31.54 -15.82
N CYS A 773 -28.68 -30.83 -15.37
CA CYS A 773 -27.56 -30.45 -16.24
C CYS A 773 -26.21 -31.01 -15.75
N TYR A 774 -26.20 -31.81 -14.70
CA TYR A 774 -24.97 -32.34 -14.11
C TYR A 774 -24.41 -33.52 -14.94
N ASP A 775 -25.24 -34.46 -15.36
CA ASP A 775 -24.78 -35.70 -15.98
C ASP A 775 -24.16 -35.46 -17.35
N ASN A 776 -24.76 -34.60 -18.16
CA ASN A 776 -24.26 -34.22 -19.48
C ASN A 776 -23.16 -33.14 -19.44
N THR A 777 -22.63 -32.82 -18.24
CA THR A 777 -21.57 -31.86 -18.08
C THR A 777 -20.28 -32.53 -17.64
N ARG A 778 -19.21 -32.34 -18.41
CA ARG A 778 -17.83 -32.65 -18.01
C ARG A 778 -17.28 -31.45 -17.30
N ILE A 779 -16.75 -31.62 -16.06
CA ILE A 779 -16.22 -30.55 -15.24
C ILE A 779 -14.77 -30.87 -14.91
N ILE A 780 -13.87 -29.91 -15.20
CA ILE A 780 -12.47 -29.99 -14.86
C ILE A 780 -12.15 -28.85 -13.90
N VAL A 781 -11.73 -29.20 -12.68
CA VAL A 781 -11.23 -28.21 -11.72
C VAL A 781 -9.71 -28.33 -11.71
N VAL A 782 -9.03 -27.27 -12.13
CA VAL A 782 -7.59 -27.31 -12.38
C VAL A 782 -6.90 -26.03 -11.92
N SER A 783 -5.65 -26.17 -11.49
CA SER A 783 -4.74 -25.05 -11.18
C SER A 783 -3.55 -25.07 -12.16
N ASP A 784 -2.99 -23.90 -12.39
CA ASP A 784 -1.78 -23.72 -13.20
C ASP A 784 -0.51 -24.16 -12.48
N HIS A 785 -0.43 -23.93 -11.17
CA HIS A 785 0.64 -24.38 -10.28
C HIS A 785 0.11 -24.51 -8.84
N GLY A 786 0.92 -25.12 -7.96
CA GLY A 786 0.69 -25.13 -6.51
C GLY A 786 1.31 -23.92 -5.82
N HIS A 787 1.61 -24.07 -4.52
CA HIS A 787 2.29 -23.04 -3.76
C HIS A 787 3.34 -23.63 -2.81
N SER A 788 4.39 -22.86 -2.52
CA SER A 788 5.49 -23.22 -1.61
C SER A 788 5.10 -23.28 -0.12
N VAL A 789 3.84 -23.62 0.19
CA VAL A 789 3.41 -23.89 1.56
C VAL A 789 3.95 -25.24 2.00
N THR A 790 4.75 -25.23 3.04
CA THR A 790 5.53 -26.38 3.54
C THR A 790 5.17 -26.73 4.98
N GLY A 791 3.96 -26.42 5.39
CA GLY A 791 3.45 -26.69 6.72
C GLY A 791 3.07 -28.15 6.95
N ASN A 792 2.26 -28.40 7.96
CA ASN A 792 1.87 -29.75 8.38
C ASN A 792 0.99 -30.49 7.37
N MET A 793 0.33 -29.75 6.46
CA MET A 793 -0.60 -30.32 5.47
C MET A 793 0.06 -30.63 4.11
N THR A 794 1.37 -30.48 3.98
CA THR A 794 2.06 -30.85 2.75
C THR A 794 2.27 -32.36 2.63
N ARG A 795 2.14 -32.90 1.41
CA ARG A 795 2.47 -34.30 1.10
C ARG A 795 3.96 -34.53 0.79
N PHE A 796 4.79 -33.49 0.85
CA PHE A 796 6.21 -33.49 0.45
C PHE A 796 7.16 -33.42 1.63
N GLN A 797 6.76 -33.94 2.79
CA GLN A 797 7.55 -33.90 4.03
C GLN A 797 8.89 -34.65 3.95
N ASP A 798 8.98 -35.65 3.07
CA ASP A 798 10.22 -36.47 2.89
C ASP A 798 11.31 -35.73 2.07
N PHE A 799 10.98 -34.57 1.50
CA PHE A 799 11.94 -33.76 0.76
C PHE A 799 12.79 -32.89 1.69
N GLU A 800 14.08 -32.75 1.39
CA GLU A 800 14.97 -31.81 2.08
C GLU A 800 14.46 -30.35 1.94
N ASN A 801 13.92 -30.00 0.77
CA ASN A 801 13.24 -28.74 0.50
C ASN A 801 11.85 -29.00 -0.10
N PRO A 802 10.81 -29.11 0.71
CA PRO A 802 9.45 -29.39 0.25
C PRO A 802 8.81 -28.24 -0.53
N SER A 803 9.37 -27.02 -0.50
CA SER A 803 8.83 -25.85 -1.20
C SER A 803 8.75 -26.04 -2.71
N VAL A 804 9.74 -26.69 -3.29
CA VAL A 804 9.83 -26.91 -4.74
C VAL A 804 8.72 -27.85 -5.23
N PRO A 805 8.60 -29.08 -4.72
CA PRO A 805 7.55 -29.98 -5.16
C PRO A 805 6.15 -29.48 -4.80
N ALA A 806 5.97 -28.77 -3.69
CA ALA A 806 4.68 -28.18 -3.34
C ALA A 806 4.25 -27.12 -4.35
N ALA A 807 5.15 -26.26 -4.81
CA ALA A 807 4.86 -25.25 -5.84
C ALA A 807 4.54 -25.89 -7.21
N MET A 808 5.08 -27.07 -7.49
CA MET A 808 4.88 -27.79 -8.75
C MET A 808 3.68 -28.74 -8.75
N ASN A 809 2.93 -28.84 -7.65
CA ASN A 809 1.79 -29.75 -7.53
C ASN A 809 0.45 -29.00 -7.58
N PRO A 810 -0.12 -28.78 -8.78
CA PRO A 810 -1.42 -28.13 -8.98
C PRO A 810 -2.58 -29.05 -8.55
N LEU A 811 -3.70 -28.44 -8.17
CA LEU A 811 -4.97 -29.15 -8.02
C LEU A 811 -5.42 -29.65 -9.39
N PHE A 812 -5.87 -30.91 -9.48
CA PHE A 812 -6.43 -31.48 -10.71
C PHE A 812 -7.54 -32.49 -10.39
N MET A 813 -8.76 -32.17 -10.78
CA MET A 813 -9.94 -33.02 -10.59
C MET A 813 -10.77 -33.02 -11.86
N VAL A 814 -11.31 -34.18 -12.22
CA VAL A 814 -12.16 -34.37 -13.42
C VAL A 814 -13.44 -35.11 -13.07
N LYS A 815 -14.58 -34.59 -13.50
CA LYS A 815 -15.87 -35.31 -13.56
C LYS A 815 -16.22 -35.49 -15.02
N ASP A 816 -16.29 -36.75 -15.47
CA ASP A 816 -16.64 -37.07 -16.84
C ASP A 816 -18.20 -37.11 -17.04
N PHE A 817 -18.62 -37.12 -18.29
CA PHE A 817 -20.04 -37.30 -18.63
C PHE A 817 -20.59 -38.58 -17.99
N TYR A 818 -21.78 -38.48 -17.38
CA TYR A 818 -22.52 -39.59 -16.76
C TYR A 818 -21.73 -40.39 -15.72
N SER A 819 -20.65 -39.80 -15.16
CA SER A 819 -19.89 -40.42 -14.06
C SER A 819 -20.58 -40.17 -12.71
N HIS A 820 -20.65 -41.22 -11.88
CA HIS A 820 -21.29 -41.22 -10.56
C HIS A 820 -20.46 -41.95 -9.52
N GLY A 821 -20.80 -41.74 -8.28
CA GLY A 821 -20.18 -42.33 -7.10
C GLY A 821 -19.27 -41.35 -6.35
N LYS A 822 -18.90 -41.69 -5.14
CA LYS A 822 -18.01 -40.85 -4.34
C LYS A 822 -16.75 -40.49 -5.08
N ILE A 823 -16.19 -39.31 -4.78
CA ILE A 823 -14.92 -38.88 -5.33
C ILE A 823 -13.86 -39.97 -5.16
N LYS A 824 -13.15 -40.28 -6.23
CA LYS A 824 -12.10 -41.30 -6.27
C LYS A 824 -10.75 -40.64 -6.37
N THR A 825 -9.72 -41.23 -5.75
CA THR A 825 -8.33 -40.83 -5.93
C THR A 825 -7.69 -41.73 -6.96
N ASP A 826 -7.08 -41.14 -8.01
CA ASP A 826 -6.27 -41.82 -9.00
C ASP A 826 -4.83 -41.27 -8.93
N ASN A 827 -3.88 -42.18 -8.63
CA ASN A 827 -2.47 -41.81 -8.50
C ASN A 827 -1.70 -41.91 -9.84
N SER A 828 -2.39 -42.04 -10.96
CA SER A 828 -1.75 -41.94 -12.26
C SER A 828 -0.96 -40.64 -12.40
N PHE A 829 0.22 -40.72 -13.00
CA PHE A 829 1.05 -39.55 -13.20
C PHE A 829 0.44 -38.64 -14.26
N MET A 830 -0.01 -37.48 -13.84
CA MET A 830 -0.64 -36.44 -14.65
C MET A 830 0.21 -35.18 -14.71
N THR A 831 -0.08 -34.34 -15.69
CA THR A 831 0.37 -32.95 -15.73
C THR A 831 -0.82 -32.03 -15.98
N ASN A 832 -0.70 -30.74 -15.65
CA ASN A 832 -1.75 -29.77 -15.97
C ASN A 832 -1.98 -29.60 -17.48
N ALA A 833 -1.00 -29.97 -18.35
CA ALA A 833 -1.17 -29.99 -19.81
C ALA A 833 -2.18 -31.07 -20.27
N ASP A 834 -2.49 -32.05 -19.42
CA ASP A 834 -3.53 -33.06 -19.73
C ASP A 834 -4.94 -32.46 -19.71
N THR A 835 -5.13 -31.25 -19.20
CA THR A 835 -6.42 -30.54 -19.22
C THR A 835 -7.03 -30.50 -20.60
N LEU A 836 -6.25 -30.20 -21.64
CA LEU A 836 -6.70 -30.16 -23.03
C LEU A 836 -7.21 -31.55 -23.49
N PHE A 837 -6.53 -32.62 -23.13
CA PHE A 837 -6.87 -33.98 -23.53
C PHE A 837 -8.09 -34.48 -22.76
N GLU A 838 -8.20 -34.22 -21.48
CA GLU A 838 -9.42 -34.54 -20.72
C GLU A 838 -10.62 -33.71 -21.20
N ALA A 839 -10.44 -32.44 -21.56
CA ALA A 839 -11.52 -31.59 -22.06
C ALA A 839 -12.13 -32.13 -23.39
N LYS A 840 -11.26 -32.52 -24.34
CA LYS A 840 -11.70 -32.99 -25.69
C LYS A 840 -12.00 -34.47 -25.77
N LYS A 841 -11.71 -35.27 -24.75
CA LYS A 841 -11.88 -36.72 -24.73
C LYS A 841 -13.29 -37.15 -25.17
N ASP A 842 -13.40 -38.11 -26.10
CA ASP A 842 -14.64 -38.67 -26.65
C ASP A 842 -15.60 -37.60 -27.22
N LEU A 843 -15.06 -36.50 -27.72
CA LEU A 843 -15.78 -35.44 -28.40
C LEU A 843 -15.30 -35.29 -29.86
N PRO A 844 -16.16 -34.85 -30.80
CA PRO A 844 -15.79 -34.65 -32.20
C PRO A 844 -14.97 -33.34 -32.40
N VAL A 845 -13.90 -33.21 -31.63
CA VAL A 845 -13.01 -32.04 -31.65
C VAL A 845 -11.73 -32.42 -32.39
N SER A 846 -11.14 -31.47 -33.13
CA SER A 846 -9.94 -31.74 -33.94
C SER A 846 -8.78 -32.29 -33.10
N GLU A 847 -8.03 -33.23 -33.73
CA GLU A 847 -6.78 -33.76 -33.17
C GLU A 847 -5.53 -32.87 -33.51
N TYR A 848 -5.73 -31.76 -34.22
CA TYR A 848 -4.66 -30.86 -34.64
C TYR A 848 -4.80 -29.51 -33.93
N ASN A 849 -3.67 -29.00 -33.51
CA ASN A 849 -3.60 -27.63 -32.98
C ASN A 849 -4.06 -26.61 -34.04
N PRO A 850 -5.00 -25.73 -33.74
CA PRO A 850 -5.59 -24.80 -34.71
C PRO A 850 -4.56 -23.77 -35.25
N PHE A 851 -3.48 -23.52 -34.54
CA PHE A 851 -2.45 -22.52 -34.89
C PHE A 851 -1.21 -23.15 -35.49
N THR A 852 -0.57 -24.09 -34.80
CA THR A 852 0.66 -24.75 -35.27
C THR A 852 0.40 -25.82 -36.33
N LYS A 853 -0.85 -26.31 -36.46
CA LYS A 853 -1.25 -27.42 -37.33
C LYS A 853 -0.56 -28.75 -37.00
N GLN A 854 0.10 -28.86 -35.85
CA GLN A 854 0.69 -30.10 -35.36
C GLN A 854 -0.36 -31.01 -34.76
N TYR A 855 -0.13 -32.32 -34.78
CA TYR A 855 -1.01 -33.31 -34.16
C TYR A 855 -0.86 -33.26 -32.64
N LEU A 856 -1.97 -33.09 -31.94
CA LEU A 856 -2.02 -33.01 -30.47
C LEU A 856 -1.79 -34.39 -29.87
N VAL A 857 -0.61 -34.66 -29.36
CA VAL A 857 -0.24 -35.97 -28.80
C VAL A 857 -0.16 -35.86 -27.28
N PRO A 858 -0.85 -36.72 -26.52
CA PRO A 858 -0.58 -36.87 -25.10
C PRO A 858 0.88 -37.31 -24.90
N GLN A 859 1.63 -36.62 -24.08
CA GLN A 859 3.04 -36.94 -23.88
C GLN A 859 3.19 -38.28 -23.13
N LYS A 860 4.10 -39.15 -23.60
CA LYS A 860 4.53 -40.30 -22.83
C LYS A 860 5.34 -39.80 -21.63
N LYS A 861 4.82 -39.99 -20.41
CA LYS A 861 5.35 -39.40 -19.17
C LYS A 861 6.55 -40.18 -18.62
N ASN A 862 7.56 -40.42 -19.47
CA ASN A 862 8.82 -41.11 -19.11
C ASN A 862 9.89 -40.16 -18.55
N GLY A 863 9.51 -38.97 -18.12
CA GLY A 863 10.33 -37.94 -17.57
C GLY A 863 9.79 -36.58 -18.02
N VAL A 864 9.18 -35.87 -17.09
CA VAL A 864 8.66 -34.51 -17.32
C VAL A 864 9.72 -33.51 -16.87
N HIS A 865 10.08 -32.61 -17.75
CA HIS A 865 11.04 -31.54 -17.43
C HIS A 865 10.30 -30.37 -16.80
N ILE A 866 10.78 -29.93 -15.65
CA ILE A 866 10.26 -28.74 -14.99
C ILE A 866 11.39 -27.75 -14.72
N TYR A 867 11.04 -26.48 -14.70
CA TYR A 867 11.98 -25.38 -14.55
C TYR A 867 11.46 -24.36 -13.53
N TYR A 868 12.34 -23.87 -12.68
CA TYR A 868 12.09 -22.63 -11.95
C TYR A 868 12.33 -21.46 -12.89
N GLY A 869 11.33 -20.57 -13.03
CA GLY A 869 11.49 -19.33 -13.78
C GLY A 869 12.25 -18.30 -12.94
N LYS A 870 13.15 -17.56 -13.58
CA LYS A 870 13.77 -16.37 -12.99
C LYS A 870 12.85 -15.17 -13.25
N ASN A 871 12.68 -14.35 -12.24
CA ASN A 871 12.08 -13.01 -12.29
C ASN A 871 10.90 -12.81 -13.25
N TRP A 872 9.70 -12.96 -12.71
CA TRP A 872 8.48 -12.61 -13.43
C TRP A 872 8.23 -11.09 -13.39
N ASN A 873 8.18 -10.45 -14.55
CA ASN A 873 7.74 -9.06 -14.70
C ASN A 873 6.89 -8.95 -15.97
N CYS A 874 5.58 -8.83 -15.82
CA CYS A 874 4.64 -8.81 -16.93
C CYS A 874 4.88 -7.68 -17.91
N THR A 875 5.32 -6.51 -17.46
CA THR A 875 5.58 -5.34 -18.31
C THR A 875 6.83 -5.49 -19.16
N GLU A 876 7.87 -6.10 -18.59
CA GLU A 876 9.13 -6.37 -19.30
C GLU A 876 8.95 -7.57 -20.24
N GLN A 877 8.27 -8.61 -19.82
CA GLN A 877 8.07 -9.85 -20.60
C GLN A 877 7.19 -9.65 -21.84
N LYS A 878 6.43 -8.58 -21.94
CA LYS A 878 5.74 -8.20 -23.19
C LYS A 878 6.69 -8.08 -24.40
N THR A 879 7.94 -7.74 -24.16
CA THR A 879 8.98 -7.57 -25.21
C THR A 879 9.93 -8.75 -25.32
N TRP A 880 9.83 -9.71 -24.41
CA TRP A 880 10.71 -10.89 -24.39
C TRP A 880 10.28 -11.93 -25.41
N LYS A 881 11.24 -12.73 -25.84
CA LYS A 881 11.02 -13.83 -26.77
C LYS A 881 11.16 -15.21 -26.12
N LYS A 882 11.83 -15.29 -24.96
CA LYS A 882 12.07 -16.52 -24.22
C LYS A 882 11.90 -16.29 -22.73
N PHE A 883 11.50 -17.34 -22.02
CA PHE A 883 11.58 -17.36 -20.57
C PHE A 883 13.04 -17.45 -20.12
N GLU A 884 13.39 -16.71 -19.07
CA GLU A 884 14.60 -16.94 -18.31
C GLU A 884 14.33 -18.09 -17.33
N LEU A 885 14.85 -19.26 -17.64
CA LEU A 885 14.73 -20.44 -16.78
C LEU A 885 15.97 -20.57 -15.89
N ASP A 886 15.78 -21.04 -14.66
CA ASP A 886 16.89 -21.30 -13.75
C ASP A 886 17.48 -22.67 -14.04
N GLU A 887 18.62 -22.69 -14.71
CA GLU A 887 19.33 -23.93 -15.07
C GLU A 887 19.88 -24.68 -13.85
N THR A 888 19.97 -24.02 -12.68
CA THR A 888 20.40 -24.67 -11.44
C THR A 888 19.22 -25.30 -10.68
N ASN A 889 18.00 -24.90 -11.01
CA ASN A 889 16.77 -25.38 -10.40
C ASN A 889 15.84 -25.96 -11.49
N CYS A 890 16.25 -27.08 -12.07
CA CYS A 890 15.49 -27.83 -13.04
C CYS A 890 15.60 -29.34 -12.79
N TRP A 891 14.52 -30.07 -13.04
CA TRP A 891 14.43 -31.49 -12.74
C TRP A 891 13.73 -32.27 -13.85
N ILE A 892 14.10 -33.55 -13.98
CA ILE A 892 13.33 -34.57 -14.68
C ILE A 892 12.59 -35.40 -13.65
N ILE A 893 11.26 -35.45 -13.75
CA ILE A 893 10.43 -36.17 -12.80
C ILE A 893 9.72 -37.33 -13.50
N LYS A 894 9.67 -38.46 -12.82
CA LYS A 894 9.03 -39.71 -13.29
C LYS A 894 8.10 -40.24 -12.21
N ASP A 895 7.02 -40.88 -12.62
CA ASP A 895 6.12 -41.65 -11.76
C ASP A 895 5.51 -40.84 -10.60
N ASP A 896 5.84 -41.14 -9.37
CA ASP A 896 5.24 -40.56 -8.18
C ASP A 896 6.02 -39.29 -7.74
N ILE A 897 5.36 -38.12 -7.85
CA ILE A 897 5.96 -36.84 -7.51
C ILE A 897 6.20 -36.64 -6.00
N SER A 898 5.58 -37.49 -5.14
CA SER A 898 5.78 -37.41 -3.70
C SER A 898 7.09 -38.04 -3.22
N LYS A 899 7.80 -38.71 -4.10
CA LYS A 899 9.03 -39.45 -3.79
C LYS A 899 10.25 -38.65 -4.24
N PRO A 900 11.15 -38.27 -3.34
CA PRO A 900 12.37 -37.51 -3.67
C PRO A 900 13.26 -38.20 -4.72
N GLU A 901 13.34 -39.53 -4.72
CA GLU A 901 14.16 -40.33 -5.66
C GLU A 901 13.68 -40.19 -7.12
N ASN A 902 12.42 -39.76 -7.34
CA ASN A 902 11.85 -39.55 -8.67
C ASN A 902 12.20 -38.17 -9.26
N TRP A 903 12.79 -37.30 -8.47
CA TRP A 903 13.23 -35.96 -8.86
C TRP A 903 14.72 -35.96 -9.17
N LYS A 904 15.09 -35.99 -10.43
CA LYS A 904 16.50 -35.98 -10.84
C LYS A 904 16.86 -34.60 -11.36
N PRO A 905 17.86 -33.92 -10.73
CA PRO A 905 18.34 -32.65 -11.25
C PRO A 905 18.91 -32.82 -12.66
N ILE A 906 18.63 -31.85 -13.53
CA ILE A 906 19.21 -31.79 -14.88
C ILE A 906 20.56 -31.05 -14.74
N SER A 907 21.66 -31.75 -15.04
CA SER A 907 22.96 -31.07 -15.22
C SER A 907 23.08 -30.60 -16.66
N PHE A 908 23.04 -29.31 -16.90
CA PHE A 908 23.47 -28.74 -18.18
C PHE A 908 25.01 -28.79 -18.23
N GLU A 909 25.59 -29.69 -19.02
CA GLU A 909 26.97 -29.54 -19.45
C GLU A 909 27.00 -28.30 -20.37
N MET A 910 27.58 -27.21 -19.89
CA MET A 910 27.88 -26.08 -20.76
C MET A 910 28.79 -26.57 -21.90
N PRO A 911 28.42 -26.38 -23.18
CA PRO A 911 29.38 -26.57 -24.25
C PRO A 911 30.54 -25.61 -23.98
N SER A 912 31.74 -26.18 -23.75
CA SER A 912 32.94 -25.38 -23.60
C SER A 912 33.06 -24.45 -24.81
N LEU A 913 32.96 -23.13 -24.56
CA LEU A 913 33.35 -22.13 -25.54
C LEU A 913 34.84 -22.39 -25.93
N LYS A 914 35.03 -23.01 -27.05
CA LYS A 914 36.29 -22.97 -27.79
C LYS A 914 36.23 -21.84 -28.81
#